data_ff9640bd46da6a0ef238f46916c28258
#
_entry.id   ff9640bd46da6a0ef238f46916c28258
#
_cell.length_a   1.000
_cell.length_b   1.000
_cell.length_c   1.000
_cell.angle_alpha   90.00
_cell.angle_beta   90.00
_cell.angle_gamma   90.00
#
_symmetry.space_group_name_H-M   'P 1'
#
loop_
_entity.id
_entity.type
_entity.pdbx_description
1 polymer ?
#
loop_
_entity_poly.entity_id
_entity_poly.type
_entity_poly.pdbx_seq_one_letter_code
_entity_poly.pdbx_strand_id
1 'polypeptide(L)'
;MKTVEHFVTKFVPENYNLFLDINRQTKTFSGNVAVSGEALDNNISFHQKGLTIKSVLLDNQPLDFQLDEDNEAMHIQLHETGSMVLVFEFSGHITDNMTGMYPSYYTVNGIKKEVISTQFESHFAREVFPSIDEPEAKATFDLSLKFDQKEGEIALSNMPEINAEQRQETGLWTFDTTPKMSSYLLAFALGELHGKTTHTKNGTLVGSYATKAHQLNELDFSLDIVVRVIEFYEDYFGVRYPIPQSLHVALPDFSAGAMENWGLVTYREVYLLVDENSSVSSRQQVALVVAHEIAHQWFGNLVTMKWWDDLWLNESFANMMEYVSIDYIEPKLNIFEDFQTGGLPLALKRDATDGVQSVHVEVNHPDEINTLFDPAIVYAKGSRLMHMLRRWLGDTDFAAGLKIYFEKHQYQNTIGRDLWNALSQTSGKDVAAFMDSWLEQPGYPVMAAKIEEDELILTQKQFFIGEHEDKSRLWQIPLNSNWEGIPEILTEETVVIPNFSQLAEKNKENGALRFNTENTAHYITNYQGQLLEHIISDLPLMDNISKLQIVQERHLLAESGMISYSSLIPLVSLLSQETSYLVNSAIKSVIDGLSLFVQEDSQDEFDFKEFVNKLSAFNFNRLGFEKREGEGDDSEMVRHLSLSLALYSDNEHAIEEAHHIFKAHENNIAAIPAAIRLLVLTNEMKHFESKELSHLLLETYSTTTDGNFKRQLASALSHTTDSKTLKKLLSDWKNKDIVKPQDLAMSWYATFLKNSFTQQSVWEWAQENWEWIKAILGGDMSFDKFVIYPSSSFKTEERLEQYKNFFEPQLSDMAISRNISMGIKEISARVLLITKQKEEVINTIKKYI
;
A
#
# COMPACT_ATOMS: atom_id res chain seq x y z
N MET A 1 24.57 17.13 -5.89
CA MET A 1 23.79 16.91 -4.66
C MET A 1 24.77 16.64 -3.52
N LYS A 2 24.50 17.10 -2.31
CA LYS A 2 25.33 16.69 -1.15
C LYS A 2 24.93 15.24 -0.83
N THR A 3 25.88 14.32 -0.84
CA THR A 3 25.68 12.95 -0.35
C THR A 3 25.39 13.00 1.16
N VAL A 4 24.46 12.16 1.62
CA VAL A 4 24.17 12.01 3.05
C VAL A 4 25.42 11.50 3.76
N GLU A 5 25.79 12.15 4.85
CA GLU A 5 26.87 11.68 5.72
C GLU A 5 26.30 10.59 6.64
N HIS A 6 26.93 9.40 6.64
CA HIS A 6 26.55 8.30 7.53
C HIS A 6 27.28 8.43 8.85
N PHE A 7 26.57 8.76 9.90
CA PHE A 7 27.15 8.99 11.24
C PHE A 7 27.63 7.69 11.91
N VAL A 8 27.03 6.54 11.54
CA VAL A 8 27.47 5.22 11.99
C VAL A 8 28.95 4.94 11.63
N THR A 9 29.50 5.57 10.59
CA THR A 9 30.90 5.43 10.20
C THR A 9 31.85 6.13 11.17
N LYS A 10 31.35 7.00 12.04
CA LYS A 10 32.12 7.75 13.05
C LYS A 10 31.84 7.31 14.46
N PHE A 11 30.65 6.86 14.74
CA PHE A 11 30.22 6.32 16.03
C PHE A 11 29.29 5.11 15.83
N VAL A 12 29.69 3.95 16.34
CA VAL A 12 28.90 2.72 16.27
C VAL A 12 28.20 2.51 17.62
N PRO A 13 26.88 2.71 17.70
CA PRO A 13 26.14 2.52 18.94
C PRO A 13 26.00 1.02 19.27
N GLU A 14 26.01 0.69 20.55
CA GLU A 14 25.78 -0.65 21.07
C GLU A 14 24.50 -0.75 21.91
N ASN A 15 24.22 0.28 22.73
CA ASN A 15 23.04 0.33 23.59
C ASN A 15 22.57 1.77 23.79
N TYR A 16 21.27 1.96 23.86
CA TYR A 16 20.58 3.18 24.27
C TYR A 16 19.79 2.92 25.53
N ASN A 17 20.19 3.52 26.68
CA ASN A 17 19.38 3.53 27.89
C ASN A 17 18.58 4.83 27.92
N LEU A 18 17.31 4.74 27.50
CA LEU A 18 16.43 5.88 27.25
C LEU A 18 15.37 6.01 28.35
N PHE A 19 15.36 7.17 29.01
CA PHE A 19 14.30 7.57 29.91
C PHE A 19 13.54 8.77 29.35
N LEU A 20 12.20 8.71 29.36
CA LEU A 20 11.30 9.80 28.95
C LEU A 20 10.27 10.11 30.05
N ASP A 21 10.17 11.38 30.44
CA ASP A 21 9.11 11.93 31.32
C ASP A 21 8.15 12.75 30.45
N ILE A 22 6.93 12.22 30.23
CA ILE A 22 5.96 12.69 29.26
C ILE A 22 4.87 13.50 29.96
N ASN A 23 4.72 14.78 29.58
CA ASN A 23 3.66 15.66 30.07
C ASN A 23 2.60 15.89 28.99
N ARG A 24 1.50 15.14 29.05
CA ARG A 24 0.41 15.21 28.07
C ARG A 24 -0.35 16.54 28.12
N GLN A 25 -0.41 17.22 29.26
CA GLN A 25 -1.14 18.47 29.41
C GLN A 25 -0.45 19.62 28.67
N THR A 26 0.89 19.70 28.79
CA THR A 26 1.67 20.75 28.12
C THR A 26 2.15 20.35 26.74
N LYS A 27 1.89 19.09 26.31
CA LYS A 27 2.41 18.50 25.07
C LYS A 27 3.93 18.62 24.95
N THR A 28 4.62 18.31 26.05
CA THR A 28 6.09 18.33 26.16
C THR A 28 6.60 17.04 26.77
N PHE A 29 7.86 16.77 26.56
CA PHE A 29 8.58 15.73 27.26
C PHE A 29 9.98 16.18 27.60
N SER A 30 10.56 15.55 28.60
CA SER A 30 12.00 15.63 28.92
C SER A 30 12.57 14.24 29.07
N GLY A 31 13.84 14.09 28.82
CA GLY A 31 14.48 12.78 28.95
C GLY A 31 15.98 12.87 29.07
N ASN A 32 16.53 11.72 29.30
CA ASN A 32 17.95 11.48 29.16
C ASN A 32 18.16 10.16 28.40
N VAL A 33 19.23 10.09 27.65
CA VAL A 33 19.68 8.85 27.01
C VAL A 33 21.16 8.68 27.23
N ALA A 34 21.55 7.51 27.77
CA ALA A 34 22.93 7.09 27.83
C ALA A 34 23.21 6.15 26.67
N VAL A 35 24.11 6.57 25.78
CA VAL A 35 24.47 5.82 24.57
C VAL A 35 25.84 5.23 24.75
N SER A 36 25.93 3.91 24.91
CA SER A 36 27.21 3.19 24.86
C SER A 36 27.54 2.81 23.43
N GLY A 37 28.84 2.91 23.08
CA GLY A 37 29.28 2.60 21.72
C GLY A 37 30.75 2.85 21.53
N GLU A 38 31.20 2.71 20.28
CA GLU A 38 32.59 2.91 19.88
C GLU A 38 32.73 4.14 18.97
N ALA A 39 33.47 5.15 19.43
CA ALA A 39 33.86 6.29 18.62
C ALA A 39 35.07 5.93 17.75
N LEU A 40 34.87 6.01 16.44
CA LEU A 40 35.89 5.74 15.41
C LEU A 40 36.62 7.01 14.95
N ASP A 41 36.02 8.17 15.24
CA ASP A 41 36.55 9.50 14.91
C ASP A 41 36.43 10.44 16.14
N ASN A 42 37.27 11.45 16.24
CA ASN A 42 37.15 12.47 17.26
C ASN A 42 36.04 13.48 16.99
N ASN A 43 35.57 13.58 15.74
CA ASN A 43 34.42 14.39 15.33
C ASN A 43 33.23 13.46 15.06
N ILE A 44 32.37 13.28 16.06
CA ILE A 44 31.21 12.46 15.94
C ILE A 44 29.95 13.30 15.77
N SER A 45 28.91 12.69 15.23
CA SER A 45 27.62 13.36 15.03
C SER A 45 26.48 12.46 15.44
N PHE A 46 25.44 13.06 15.97
CA PHE A 46 24.15 12.41 16.28
C PHE A 46 23.04 13.15 15.56
N HIS A 47 22.02 12.41 15.11
CA HIS A 47 20.80 13.02 14.60
C HIS A 47 19.96 13.56 15.76
N GLN A 48 19.35 14.73 15.53
CA GLN A 48 18.34 15.34 16.38
C GLN A 48 17.47 16.30 15.53
N LYS A 49 16.19 16.43 15.84
CA LYS A 49 15.29 17.36 15.18
C LYS A 49 14.30 17.94 16.18
N GLY A 50 14.30 19.28 16.30
CA GLY A 50 13.37 19.98 17.17
C GLY A 50 13.57 19.73 18.66
N LEU A 51 14.68 19.09 19.09
CA LEU A 51 15.03 18.86 20.49
C LEU A 51 15.80 20.05 21.06
N THR A 52 15.54 20.36 22.32
CA THR A 52 16.38 21.24 23.11
C THR A 52 17.40 20.38 23.86
N ILE A 53 18.65 20.38 23.40
CA ILE A 53 19.73 19.66 24.07
C ILE A 53 20.25 20.52 25.20
N LYS A 54 20.18 19.99 26.44
CA LYS A 54 20.61 20.69 27.64
C LYS A 54 22.08 20.45 27.96
N SER A 55 22.54 19.22 27.83
CA SER A 55 23.93 18.83 28.08
C SER A 55 24.28 17.55 27.35
N VAL A 56 25.57 17.42 27.03
CA VAL A 56 26.22 16.19 26.59
C VAL A 56 27.35 15.91 27.55
N LEU A 57 27.38 14.73 28.15
CA LEU A 57 28.38 14.34 29.17
C LEU A 57 29.15 13.10 28.69
N LEU A 58 30.46 13.11 28.90
CA LEU A 58 31.34 11.94 28.87
C LEU A 58 32.00 11.80 30.24
N ASP A 59 31.89 10.66 30.92
CA ASP A 59 32.41 10.43 32.27
C ASP A 59 31.99 11.50 33.29
N ASN A 60 30.74 11.97 33.23
CA ASN A 60 30.17 13.09 33.97
C ASN A 60 30.86 14.44 33.75
N GLN A 61 31.64 14.59 32.68
CA GLN A 61 32.20 15.88 32.27
C GLN A 61 31.46 16.41 31.04
N PRO A 62 31.09 17.70 31.04
CA PRO A 62 30.37 18.31 29.90
C PRO A 62 31.31 18.36 28.66
N LEU A 63 30.73 18.02 27.54
CA LEU A 63 31.30 18.20 26.20
C LEU A 63 30.65 19.37 25.50
N ASP A 64 31.42 20.10 24.71
CA ASP A 64 30.95 21.10 23.80
C ASP A 64 30.29 20.43 22.57
N PHE A 65 29.17 20.97 22.12
CA PHE A 65 28.47 20.49 20.93
C PHE A 65 27.95 21.66 20.09
N GLN A 66 27.72 21.41 18.81
CA GLN A 66 27.12 22.37 17.89
C GLN A 66 25.88 21.74 17.24
N LEU A 67 24.77 22.49 17.23
CA LEU A 67 23.56 22.09 16.52
C LEU A 67 23.65 22.55 15.06
N ASP A 68 23.24 21.67 14.17
CA ASP A 68 23.07 21.90 12.73
C ASP A 68 21.62 21.55 12.39
N GLU A 69 20.74 22.55 12.45
CA GLU A 69 19.32 22.34 12.24
C GLU A 69 18.97 22.04 10.77
N ASP A 70 19.76 22.58 9.83
CA ASP A 70 19.55 22.36 8.39
C ASP A 70 19.84 20.90 7.98
N ASN A 71 20.69 20.18 8.72
CA ASN A 71 21.02 18.78 8.51
C ASN A 71 20.47 17.86 9.63
N GLU A 72 19.58 18.37 10.49
CA GLU A 72 18.98 17.63 11.62
C GLU A 72 20.02 16.91 12.49
N ALA A 73 21.13 17.57 12.76
CA ALA A 73 22.32 16.99 13.38
C ALA A 73 22.82 17.78 14.59
N MET A 74 23.62 17.08 15.40
CA MET A 74 24.42 17.65 16.46
C MET A 74 25.85 17.10 16.31
N HIS A 75 26.85 17.99 16.30
CA HIS A 75 28.26 17.66 16.18
C HIS A 75 28.97 17.78 17.51
N ILE A 76 29.78 16.79 17.87
CA ILE A 76 30.50 16.69 19.14
C ILE A 76 31.99 16.46 18.85
N GLN A 77 32.85 17.26 19.51
CA GLN A 77 34.30 17.08 19.46
C GLN A 77 34.76 16.26 20.66
N LEU A 78 35.33 15.10 20.40
CA LEU A 78 35.93 14.23 21.40
C LEU A 78 37.43 14.49 21.53
N HIS A 79 38.00 14.17 22.70
CA HIS A 79 39.45 14.21 22.94
C HIS A 79 40.15 12.90 22.56
N GLU A 80 39.41 11.79 22.56
CA GLU A 80 39.91 10.45 22.25
C GLU A 80 38.82 9.60 21.59
N THR A 81 39.24 8.57 20.85
CA THR A 81 38.38 7.56 20.25
C THR A 81 38.34 6.30 21.13
N GLY A 82 37.40 5.38 20.83
CA GLY A 82 37.22 4.08 21.49
C GLY A 82 35.88 3.92 22.17
N SER A 83 35.77 2.90 22.99
CA SER A 83 34.51 2.59 23.70
C SER A 83 34.22 3.63 24.78
N MET A 84 33.00 4.16 24.78
CA MET A 84 32.58 5.21 25.72
C MET A 84 31.05 5.18 25.94
N VAL A 85 30.60 5.95 26.93
CA VAL A 85 29.22 6.20 27.24
C VAL A 85 28.97 7.70 27.20
N LEU A 86 28.15 8.15 26.25
CA LEU A 86 27.71 9.53 26.16
C LEU A 86 26.33 9.67 26.80
N VAL A 87 26.12 10.68 27.64
CA VAL A 87 24.82 10.94 28.28
C VAL A 87 24.30 12.27 27.77
N PHE A 88 23.10 12.23 27.18
CA PHE A 88 22.42 13.41 26.67
C PHE A 88 21.24 13.74 27.59
N GLU A 89 21.11 15.00 28.00
CA GLU A 89 19.88 15.53 28.59
C GLU A 89 19.18 16.42 27.60
N PHE A 90 17.90 16.19 27.40
CA PHE A 90 17.13 16.89 26.38
C PHE A 90 15.65 17.10 26.77
N SER A 91 14.96 17.91 26.01
CA SER A 91 13.49 18.05 26.04
C SER A 91 12.95 18.34 24.64
N GLY A 92 11.67 18.05 24.44
CA GLY A 92 11.01 18.23 23.16
C GLY A 92 9.51 18.45 23.31
N HIS A 93 8.82 18.51 22.17
CA HIS A 93 7.39 18.71 22.07
C HIS A 93 6.71 17.50 21.45
N ILE A 94 5.53 17.16 21.97
CA ILE A 94 4.63 16.20 21.35
C ILE A 94 3.86 16.95 20.27
N THR A 95 3.95 16.49 19.01
CA THR A 95 3.33 17.12 17.85
C THR A 95 2.11 16.36 17.37
N ASP A 96 1.24 17.00 16.60
CA ASP A 96 0.06 16.34 15.97
C ASP A 96 0.37 15.79 14.55
N ASN A 97 1.64 15.58 14.21
CA ASN A 97 2.06 15.25 12.84
C ASN A 97 2.02 13.75 12.49
N MET A 98 1.64 12.90 13.43
CA MET A 98 1.69 11.42 13.29
C MET A 98 3.09 10.86 12.99
N THR A 99 4.16 11.61 13.36
CA THR A 99 5.56 11.20 13.33
C THR A 99 6.20 11.48 14.70
N GLY A 100 7.33 10.85 14.99
CA GLY A 100 7.96 10.97 16.29
C GLY A 100 7.06 10.44 17.40
N MET A 101 6.75 11.26 18.39
CA MET A 101 5.80 10.96 19.45
C MET A 101 4.57 11.89 19.32
N TYR A 102 3.39 11.31 19.19
CA TYR A 102 2.17 12.07 18.88
C TYR A 102 0.93 11.55 19.62
N PRO A 103 -0.12 12.38 19.80
CA PRO A 103 -1.39 11.97 20.39
C PRO A 103 -2.36 11.51 19.31
N SER A 104 -3.10 10.45 19.60
CA SER A 104 -4.29 10.02 18.86
C SER A 104 -5.54 10.28 19.69
N TYR A 105 -6.57 10.85 19.07
CA TYR A 105 -7.80 11.23 19.77
C TYR A 105 -8.98 10.34 19.41
N TYR A 106 -9.77 9.99 20.42
CA TYR A 106 -10.99 9.20 20.27
C TYR A 106 -12.04 9.64 21.29
N THR A 107 -13.28 9.20 21.10
CA THR A 107 -14.39 9.57 21.98
C THR A 107 -15.08 8.30 22.52
N VAL A 108 -15.29 8.25 23.83
CA VAL A 108 -16.08 7.20 24.49
C VAL A 108 -17.15 7.85 25.35
N ASN A 109 -18.42 7.49 25.12
CA ASN A 109 -19.58 8.05 25.86
C ASN A 109 -19.60 9.60 25.86
N GLY A 110 -19.21 10.23 24.73
CA GLY A 110 -19.15 11.68 24.59
C GLY A 110 -17.95 12.36 25.26
N ILE A 111 -17.02 11.57 25.85
CA ILE A 111 -15.81 12.09 26.48
C ILE A 111 -14.62 11.89 25.53
N LYS A 112 -13.96 13.01 25.15
CA LYS A 112 -12.73 12.98 24.35
C LYS A 112 -11.58 12.45 25.19
N LYS A 113 -10.86 11.46 24.67
CA LYS A 113 -9.69 10.82 25.27
C LYS A 113 -8.53 10.82 24.29
N GLU A 114 -7.33 10.47 24.78
CA GLU A 114 -6.12 10.37 23.96
C GLU A 114 -5.31 9.11 24.29
N VAL A 115 -4.60 8.63 23.28
CA VAL A 115 -3.50 7.67 23.38
C VAL A 115 -2.27 8.38 22.82
N ILE A 116 -1.12 8.28 23.50
CA ILE A 116 0.16 8.71 22.94
C ILE A 116 0.82 7.48 22.32
N SER A 117 1.34 7.62 21.11
CA SER A 117 2.08 6.57 20.40
C SER A 117 3.28 7.16 19.65
N THR A 118 4.13 6.28 19.15
CA THR A 118 5.29 6.65 18.34
C THR A 118 5.17 6.14 16.93
N GLN A 119 5.78 6.88 15.97
CA GLN A 119 6.06 6.46 14.61
C GLN A 119 7.46 6.96 14.23
N PHE A 120 8.42 6.05 14.16
CA PHE A 120 9.83 6.41 13.94
C PHE A 120 10.32 6.11 12.52
N GLU A 121 9.67 5.27 11.77
CA GLU A 121 10.00 5.07 10.37
C GLU A 121 9.58 6.28 9.52
N SER A 122 10.46 6.77 8.65
CA SER A 122 11.77 6.21 8.32
C SER A 122 12.90 6.71 9.22
N HIS A 123 12.87 7.99 9.66
CA HIS A 123 13.96 8.68 10.36
C HIS A 123 13.42 9.69 11.38
N PHE A 124 12.38 9.32 12.14
CA PHE A 124 11.72 10.19 13.11
C PHE A 124 12.05 9.86 14.57
N ALA A 125 12.91 8.86 14.85
CA ALA A 125 13.43 8.64 16.19
C ALA A 125 14.19 9.88 16.70
N ARG A 126 14.89 10.60 15.83
CA ARG A 126 15.61 11.87 16.09
C ARG A 126 14.70 13.03 16.57
N GLU A 127 13.39 12.94 16.39
CA GLU A 127 12.43 13.90 16.92
C GLU A 127 12.13 13.66 18.40
N VAL A 128 12.54 12.49 18.96
CA VAL A 128 12.21 12.07 20.32
C VAL A 128 13.47 11.94 21.18
N PHE A 129 14.59 11.49 20.63
CA PHE A 129 15.87 11.42 21.35
C PHE A 129 17.07 11.50 20.42
N PRO A 130 18.21 12.05 20.87
CA PRO A 130 19.45 12.04 20.08
C PRO A 130 19.91 10.61 19.78
N SER A 131 20.14 10.30 18.50
CA SER A 131 20.48 8.93 18.06
C SER A 131 21.30 8.93 16.77
N ILE A 132 21.93 7.81 16.45
CA ILE A 132 22.37 7.50 15.09
C ILE A 132 21.17 6.87 14.38
N ASP A 133 20.36 7.71 13.77
CA ASP A 133 19.05 7.33 13.21
C ASP A 133 19.19 6.84 11.76
N GLU A 134 19.92 5.73 11.62
CA GLU A 134 20.26 5.06 10.36
C GLU A 134 19.96 3.57 10.50
N PRO A 135 19.43 2.90 9.45
CA PRO A 135 19.08 1.48 9.51
C PRO A 135 20.25 0.58 9.90
N GLU A 136 21.48 0.92 9.48
CA GLU A 136 22.71 0.16 9.76
C GLU A 136 23.18 0.32 11.21
N ALA A 137 22.78 1.37 11.92
CA ALA A 137 23.17 1.66 13.28
C ALA A 137 22.37 0.86 14.32
N LYS A 138 22.34 -0.47 14.19
CA LYS A 138 21.63 -1.35 15.13
C LYS A 138 22.25 -1.34 16.51
N ALA A 139 21.39 -1.21 17.52
CA ALA A 139 21.74 -1.26 18.94
C ALA A 139 20.65 -1.94 19.75
N THR A 140 20.90 -2.23 21.02
CA THR A 140 19.88 -2.62 22.00
C THR A 140 19.28 -1.37 22.64
N PHE A 141 18.03 -1.45 23.11
CA PHE A 141 17.33 -0.35 23.77
C PHE A 141 16.79 -0.80 25.12
N ASP A 142 17.09 -0.03 26.16
CA ASP A 142 16.47 -0.10 27.48
C ASP A 142 15.55 1.11 27.61
N LEU A 143 14.23 0.88 27.61
CA LEU A 143 13.25 1.96 27.66
C LEU A 143 12.62 2.07 29.04
N SER A 144 12.57 3.30 29.57
CA SER A 144 11.80 3.65 30.75
C SER A 144 10.92 4.86 30.48
N LEU A 145 9.64 4.76 30.85
CA LEU A 145 8.63 5.81 30.63
C LEU A 145 8.03 6.26 31.97
N LYS A 146 7.85 7.55 32.10
CA LYS A 146 7.05 8.17 33.16
C LYS A 146 6.02 9.12 32.55
N PHE A 147 4.78 9.07 33.00
CA PHE A 147 3.71 9.93 32.53
C PHE A 147 2.65 10.11 33.62
N ASP A 148 1.74 11.06 33.44
CA ASP A 148 0.61 11.36 34.32
C ASP A 148 -0.48 10.29 34.20
N GLN A 149 -0.16 9.04 34.60
CA GLN A 149 -1.03 7.87 34.44
C GLN A 149 -2.37 8.06 35.16
N LYS A 150 -3.46 7.85 34.43
CA LYS A 150 -4.83 7.81 34.94
C LYS A 150 -5.26 6.36 35.16
N GLU A 151 -6.32 6.19 35.95
CA GLU A 151 -6.89 4.86 36.22
C GLU A 151 -7.29 4.15 34.92
N GLY A 152 -6.87 2.91 34.76
CA GLY A 152 -7.16 2.06 33.58
C GLY A 152 -6.22 2.28 32.39
N GLU A 153 -5.26 3.20 32.49
CA GLU A 153 -4.24 3.37 31.44
C GLU A 153 -3.07 2.39 31.63
N ILE A 154 -2.52 1.97 30.50
CA ILE A 154 -1.34 1.10 30.41
C ILE A 154 -0.32 1.69 29.46
N ALA A 155 0.91 1.21 29.53
CA ALA A 155 1.94 1.43 28.52
C ALA A 155 2.37 0.08 27.93
N LEU A 156 2.53 0.06 26.61
CA LEU A 156 3.03 -1.08 25.82
C LEU A 156 4.29 -0.65 25.08
N SER A 157 5.23 -1.56 24.92
CA SER A 157 6.45 -1.33 24.16
C SER A 157 6.91 -2.62 23.46
N ASN A 158 8.04 -2.55 22.76
CA ASN A 158 8.65 -3.66 22.03
C ASN A 158 8.82 -4.93 22.87
N MET A 159 9.19 -4.76 24.15
CA MET A 159 9.49 -5.85 25.07
C MET A 159 8.54 -5.83 26.28
N PRO A 160 8.39 -6.93 27.01
CA PRO A 160 7.56 -6.97 28.22
C PRO A 160 8.00 -5.96 29.27
N GLU A 161 7.01 -5.46 30.03
CA GLU A 161 7.30 -4.69 31.24
C GLU A 161 8.03 -5.56 32.28
N ILE A 162 9.06 -5.01 32.88
CA ILE A 162 9.77 -5.61 34.02
C ILE A 162 9.52 -4.76 35.26
N ASN A 163 9.62 -5.38 36.47
CA ASN A 163 9.47 -4.70 37.74
C ASN A 163 8.11 -3.97 37.94
N ALA A 164 7.01 -4.56 37.50
CA ALA A 164 5.65 -3.99 37.62
C ALA A 164 5.27 -3.66 39.10
N GLU A 165 5.82 -4.36 40.10
CA GLU A 165 5.66 -4.04 41.54
C GLU A 165 6.31 -2.69 41.88
N GLN A 166 7.52 -2.41 41.39
CA GLN A 166 8.22 -1.14 41.62
C GLN A 166 7.49 0.04 40.94
N ARG A 167 6.80 -0.19 39.82
CA ARG A 167 6.01 0.84 39.16
C ARG A 167 4.94 1.42 40.06
N GLN A 168 4.29 0.60 40.92
CA GLN A 168 3.26 1.07 41.86
C GLN A 168 3.80 2.12 42.83
N GLU A 169 5.08 2.08 43.17
CA GLU A 169 5.71 3.02 44.09
C GLU A 169 6.30 4.25 43.37
N THR A 170 6.85 4.07 42.16
CA THR A 170 7.62 5.11 41.43
C THR A 170 6.87 5.78 40.29
N GLY A 171 5.80 5.14 39.78
CA GLY A 171 5.14 5.56 38.54
C GLY A 171 5.97 5.31 37.27
N LEU A 172 7.12 4.59 37.39
CA LEU A 172 8.05 4.34 36.27
C LEU A 172 7.73 3.01 35.62
N TRP A 173 7.43 3.05 34.33
CA TRP A 173 7.32 1.88 33.46
C TRP A 173 8.70 1.54 32.92
N THR A 174 9.18 0.32 33.12
CA THR A 174 10.47 -0.15 32.64
C THR A 174 10.25 -1.42 31.82
N PHE A 175 10.80 -1.44 30.63
CA PHE A 175 10.69 -2.57 29.72
C PHE A 175 12.02 -3.35 29.64
N ASP A 176 11.92 -4.63 29.32
CA ASP A 176 13.10 -5.47 29.15
C ASP A 176 13.93 -4.96 27.95
N THR A 177 15.23 -5.29 27.95
CA THR A 177 16.15 -4.90 26.88
C THR A 177 15.74 -5.50 25.55
N THR A 178 15.70 -4.69 24.50
CA THR A 178 15.39 -5.18 23.15
C THR A 178 16.55 -6.02 22.59
N PRO A 179 16.32 -6.90 21.62
CA PRO A 179 17.43 -7.39 20.80
C PRO A 179 18.07 -6.24 20.01
N LYS A 180 19.22 -6.51 19.40
CA LYS A 180 19.90 -5.55 18.53
C LYS A 180 19.04 -5.24 17.30
N MET A 181 18.56 -4.00 17.19
CA MET A 181 17.65 -3.55 16.14
C MET A 181 17.93 -2.10 15.71
N SER A 182 17.38 -1.68 14.58
CA SER A 182 17.45 -0.31 14.09
C SER A 182 16.57 0.63 14.92
N SER A 183 16.94 1.92 15.03
CA SER A 183 16.22 2.94 15.82
C SER A 183 14.77 3.12 15.40
N TYR A 184 14.46 2.99 14.11
CA TYR A 184 13.11 3.20 13.57
C TYR A 184 12.09 2.16 14.08
N LEU A 185 12.55 1.03 14.63
CA LEU A 185 11.72 -0.04 15.18
C LEU A 185 11.34 0.13 16.65
N LEU A 186 11.96 1.10 17.35
CA LEU A 186 11.62 1.39 18.74
C LEU A 186 10.22 2.01 18.81
N ALA A 187 9.38 1.49 19.69
CA ALA A 187 8.02 1.98 19.81
C ALA A 187 7.47 1.86 21.24
N PHE A 188 6.49 2.73 21.52
CA PHE A 188 5.62 2.59 22.66
C PHE A 188 4.23 3.20 22.37
N ALA A 189 3.24 2.70 23.10
CA ALA A 189 1.89 3.27 23.12
C ALA A 189 1.40 3.32 24.56
N LEU A 190 0.81 4.44 24.98
CA LEU A 190 0.31 4.62 26.33
C LEU A 190 -1.07 5.31 26.34
N GLY A 191 -1.95 4.83 27.19
CA GLY A 191 -3.31 5.34 27.34
C GLY A 191 -4.29 4.28 27.80
N GLU A 192 -5.58 4.58 27.68
CA GLU A 192 -6.64 3.64 28.06
C GLU A 192 -6.88 2.64 26.92
N LEU A 193 -6.05 1.59 26.89
CA LEU A 193 -6.12 0.49 25.93
C LEU A 193 -6.70 -0.76 26.61
N HIS A 194 -7.41 -1.59 25.86
CA HIS A 194 -7.83 -2.90 26.26
C HIS A 194 -7.60 -3.92 25.13
N GLY A 195 -7.47 -5.19 25.47
CA GLY A 195 -7.12 -6.20 24.49
C GLY A 195 -7.37 -7.62 24.92
N LYS A 196 -7.05 -8.52 24.01
CA LYS A 196 -7.04 -9.96 24.23
C LYS A 196 -5.65 -10.51 23.98
N THR A 197 -5.28 -11.55 24.72
CA THR A 197 -3.98 -12.20 24.61
C THR A 197 -4.12 -13.72 24.48
N THR A 198 -3.17 -14.32 23.81
CA THR A 198 -3.01 -15.77 23.69
C THR A 198 -1.53 -16.10 23.48
N HIS A 199 -1.20 -17.34 23.14
CA HIS A 199 0.18 -17.75 22.84
C HIS A 199 0.24 -18.59 21.57
N THR A 200 1.32 -18.48 20.83
CA THR A 200 1.65 -19.42 19.76
C THR A 200 2.00 -20.81 20.34
N LYS A 201 2.03 -21.83 19.49
CA LYS A 201 2.50 -23.20 19.87
C LYS A 201 3.91 -23.19 20.47
N ASN A 202 4.74 -22.23 20.13
CA ASN A 202 6.13 -22.09 20.61
C ASN A 202 6.28 -21.16 21.83
N GLY A 203 5.16 -20.62 22.34
CA GLY A 203 5.11 -19.87 23.60
C GLY A 203 5.29 -18.35 23.47
N THR A 204 5.34 -17.80 22.26
CA THR A 204 5.31 -16.35 22.04
C THR A 204 3.98 -15.79 22.50
N LEU A 205 4.00 -14.79 23.39
CA LEU A 205 2.79 -14.06 23.80
C LEU A 205 2.29 -13.24 22.63
N VAL A 206 1.05 -13.41 22.24
CA VAL A 206 0.37 -12.60 21.22
C VAL A 206 -0.75 -11.80 21.87
N GLY A 207 -0.82 -10.51 21.55
CA GLY A 207 -1.88 -9.62 22.05
C GLY A 207 -2.41 -8.69 20.95
N SER A 208 -3.72 -8.51 20.89
CA SER A 208 -4.37 -7.49 20.08
C SER A 208 -5.11 -6.50 20.97
N TYR A 209 -4.89 -5.20 20.72
CA TYR A 209 -5.34 -4.10 21.55
C TYR A 209 -6.02 -3.01 20.74
N ALA A 210 -6.99 -2.34 21.35
CA ALA A 210 -7.64 -1.14 20.82
C ALA A 210 -8.01 -0.19 21.95
N THR A 211 -8.46 1.01 21.60
CA THR A 211 -9.09 1.92 22.58
C THR A 211 -10.45 1.39 23.00
N LYS A 212 -10.96 1.85 24.12
CA LYS A 212 -12.30 1.48 24.60
C LYS A 212 -13.47 2.05 23.77
N ALA A 213 -13.19 2.74 22.68
CA ALA A 213 -14.20 3.07 21.68
C ALA A 213 -14.68 1.82 20.91
N HIS A 214 -13.89 0.76 20.90
CA HIS A 214 -14.13 -0.50 20.19
C HIS A 214 -14.50 -1.63 21.15
N GLN A 215 -15.15 -2.68 20.60
CA GLN A 215 -15.50 -3.87 21.34
C GLN A 215 -14.41 -4.94 21.24
N LEU A 216 -14.27 -5.76 22.27
CA LEU A 216 -13.24 -6.81 22.29
C LEU A 216 -13.41 -7.90 21.22
N ASN A 217 -14.63 -8.12 20.71
CA ASN A 217 -14.86 -9.08 19.63
C ASN A 217 -14.34 -8.61 18.28
N GLU A 218 -14.13 -7.30 18.08
CA GLU A 218 -13.49 -6.75 16.88
C GLU A 218 -12.02 -7.17 16.73
N LEU A 219 -11.39 -7.67 17.82
CA LEU A 219 -10.02 -8.14 17.86
C LEU A 219 -9.87 -9.65 17.60
N ASP A 220 -10.96 -10.43 17.57
CA ASP A 220 -10.86 -11.90 17.53
C ASP A 220 -10.24 -12.41 16.24
N PHE A 221 -10.64 -11.85 15.11
CA PHE A 221 -10.12 -12.25 13.81
C PHE A 221 -8.62 -11.94 13.66
N SER A 222 -8.21 -10.72 13.96
CA SER A 222 -6.80 -10.33 13.87
C SER A 222 -5.92 -11.14 14.82
N LEU A 223 -6.38 -11.40 16.06
CA LEU A 223 -5.64 -12.21 17.03
C LEU A 223 -5.40 -13.65 16.53
N ASP A 224 -6.41 -14.29 15.91
CA ASP A 224 -6.29 -15.62 15.31
C ASP A 224 -5.30 -15.61 14.13
N ILE A 225 -5.43 -14.64 13.23
CA ILE A 225 -4.52 -14.48 12.09
C ILE A 225 -3.07 -14.31 12.55
N VAL A 226 -2.81 -13.44 13.53
CA VAL A 226 -1.46 -13.23 14.08
C VAL A 226 -0.81 -14.54 14.51
N VAL A 227 -1.51 -15.34 15.34
CA VAL A 227 -0.98 -16.61 15.83
C VAL A 227 -0.60 -17.53 14.70
N ARG A 228 -1.51 -17.74 13.76
CA ARG A 228 -1.35 -18.67 12.63
C ARG A 228 -0.28 -18.23 11.65
N VAL A 229 -0.17 -16.92 11.41
CA VAL A 229 0.87 -16.34 10.52
C VAL A 229 2.27 -16.47 11.15
N ILE A 230 2.43 -16.17 12.45
CA ILE A 230 3.72 -16.38 13.14
C ILE A 230 4.12 -17.86 13.02
N GLU A 231 3.22 -18.79 13.32
CA GLU A 231 3.50 -20.22 13.25
C GLU A 231 3.84 -20.69 11.82
N PHE A 232 3.15 -20.13 10.82
CA PHE A 232 3.47 -20.39 9.41
C PHE A 232 4.88 -19.89 9.04
N TYR A 233 5.24 -18.66 9.40
CA TYR A 233 6.56 -18.12 9.06
C TYR A 233 7.69 -18.82 9.80
N GLU A 234 7.51 -19.21 11.07
CA GLU A 234 8.49 -20.01 11.80
C GLU A 234 8.78 -21.35 11.07
N ASP A 235 7.74 -22.02 10.59
CA ASP A 235 7.86 -23.27 9.84
C ASP A 235 8.47 -23.02 8.45
N TYR A 236 8.02 -21.99 7.72
CA TYR A 236 8.44 -21.69 6.35
C TYR A 236 9.89 -21.19 6.26
N PHE A 237 10.29 -20.27 7.14
CA PHE A 237 11.66 -19.74 7.19
C PHE A 237 12.62 -20.65 7.95
N GLY A 238 12.11 -21.57 8.74
CA GLY A 238 12.92 -22.44 9.61
C GLY A 238 13.64 -21.69 10.72
N VAL A 239 13.21 -20.46 11.06
CA VAL A 239 13.76 -19.59 12.10
C VAL A 239 12.63 -19.12 13.00
N ARG A 240 12.76 -19.35 14.29
CA ARG A 240 11.74 -18.95 15.28
C ARG A 240 11.60 -17.44 15.38
N TYR A 241 10.41 -17.01 15.77
CA TYR A 241 10.14 -15.63 16.17
C TYR A 241 11.05 -15.27 17.35
N PRO A 242 11.88 -14.20 17.21
CA PRO A 242 13.07 -14.11 18.08
C PRO A 242 12.83 -13.39 19.40
N ILE A 243 11.64 -12.81 19.64
CA ILE A 243 11.33 -12.06 20.87
C ILE A 243 10.11 -12.67 21.57
N PRO A 244 9.93 -12.41 22.90
CA PRO A 244 8.96 -13.13 23.72
C PRO A 244 7.51 -12.74 23.45
N GLN A 245 7.26 -11.60 22.77
CA GLN A 245 5.92 -11.09 22.54
C GLN A 245 5.73 -10.52 21.14
N SER A 246 4.47 -10.51 20.67
CA SER A 246 4.00 -9.82 19.49
C SER A 246 2.67 -9.15 19.84
N LEU A 247 2.72 -7.85 20.12
CA LEU A 247 1.55 -7.04 20.46
C LEU A 247 1.13 -6.23 19.23
N HIS A 248 -0.18 -6.15 18.99
CA HIS A 248 -0.79 -5.49 17.84
C HIS A 248 -1.78 -4.44 18.35
N VAL A 249 -1.61 -3.18 18.00
CA VAL A 249 -2.38 -2.07 18.54
C VAL A 249 -3.06 -1.27 17.45
N ALA A 250 -4.41 -1.20 17.49
CA ALA A 250 -5.18 -0.31 16.65
C ALA A 250 -5.15 1.12 17.21
N LEU A 251 -4.70 2.07 16.40
CA LEU A 251 -4.58 3.47 16.76
C LEU A 251 -5.64 4.33 16.05
N PRO A 252 -6.29 5.26 16.77
CA PRO A 252 -7.29 6.16 16.20
C PRO A 252 -6.74 7.10 15.12
N ASP A 253 -5.49 7.55 15.24
CA ASP A 253 -4.79 8.39 14.29
C ASP A 253 -3.47 7.71 13.92
N PHE A 254 -3.31 7.37 12.65
CA PHE A 254 -2.13 6.72 12.11
C PHE A 254 -2.03 6.99 10.60
N SER A 255 -0.91 7.53 10.12
CA SER A 255 -0.82 8.01 8.74
C SER A 255 -0.65 6.88 7.72
N ALA A 256 0.20 5.91 8.02
CA ALA A 256 0.39 4.70 7.21
C ALA A 256 -0.75 3.69 7.39
N GLY A 257 -0.65 2.53 6.78
CA GLY A 257 -1.55 1.40 7.01
C GLY A 257 -1.27 0.73 8.35
N ALA A 258 0.00 0.35 8.55
CA ALA A 258 0.54 -0.23 9.76
C ALA A 258 2.05 0.04 9.87
N MET A 259 2.70 -0.46 10.92
CA MET A 259 4.13 -0.34 11.18
C MET A 259 4.63 -1.54 11.99
N GLU A 260 5.70 -2.14 11.50
CA GLU A 260 6.28 -3.38 11.98
C GLU A 260 7.10 -3.29 13.27
N ASN A 261 7.00 -2.25 14.07
CA ASN A 261 7.81 -2.09 15.30
C ASN A 261 7.98 -3.42 16.05
N TRP A 262 9.20 -3.84 16.30
CA TRP A 262 9.48 -5.19 16.74
C TRP A 262 8.83 -5.50 18.09
N GLY A 263 7.84 -6.40 18.11
CA GLY A 263 7.07 -6.78 19.30
C GLY A 263 5.92 -5.84 19.68
N LEU A 264 5.76 -4.69 19.03
CA LEU A 264 4.64 -3.76 19.21
C LEU A 264 4.21 -3.19 17.86
N VAL A 265 3.52 -3.96 17.07
CA VAL A 265 3.04 -3.56 15.74
C VAL A 265 1.84 -2.62 15.89
N THR A 266 1.88 -1.48 15.20
CA THR A 266 0.82 -0.46 15.25
C THR A 266 0.04 -0.42 13.94
N TYR A 267 -1.25 -0.16 14.01
CA TYR A 267 -2.16 -0.22 12.87
C TYR A 267 -3.12 0.96 12.86
N ARG A 268 -3.47 1.42 11.69
CA ARG A 268 -4.72 2.14 11.50
C ARG A 268 -5.89 1.21 11.85
N GLU A 269 -6.90 1.68 12.59
CA GLU A 269 -8.02 0.86 13.10
C GLU A 269 -8.65 -0.06 12.03
N VAL A 270 -8.82 0.44 10.79
CA VAL A 270 -9.44 -0.31 9.68
C VAL A 270 -8.62 -1.52 9.20
N TYR A 271 -7.36 -1.63 9.57
CA TYR A 271 -6.48 -2.73 9.20
C TYR A 271 -6.20 -3.74 10.33
N LEU A 272 -6.87 -3.57 11.47
CA LEU A 272 -6.82 -4.53 12.57
C LEU A 272 -8.21 -4.98 13.04
N LEU A 273 -9.22 -4.10 12.97
CA LEU A 273 -10.52 -4.29 13.59
C LEU A 273 -11.56 -4.74 12.56
N VAL A 274 -12.12 -5.92 12.77
CA VAL A 274 -13.26 -6.47 12.03
C VAL A 274 -14.14 -7.31 12.94
N ASP A 275 -15.43 -7.37 12.62
CA ASP A 275 -16.41 -8.19 13.30
C ASP A 275 -17.12 -9.16 12.33
N GLU A 276 -18.13 -9.87 12.82
CA GLU A 276 -18.92 -10.83 12.04
C GLU A 276 -19.71 -10.18 10.88
N ASN A 277 -19.97 -8.88 10.95
CA ASN A 277 -20.74 -8.13 9.95
C ASN A 277 -19.85 -7.46 8.90
N SER A 278 -18.54 -7.52 9.08
CA SER A 278 -17.56 -6.95 8.15
C SER A 278 -17.57 -7.67 6.80
N SER A 279 -17.39 -6.93 5.71
CA SER A 279 -17.35 -7.49 4.35
C SER A 279 -16.17 -8.45 4.14
N VAL A 280 -16.26 -9.29 3.10
CA VAL A 280 -15.14 -10.16 2.68
C VAL A 280 -13.90 -9.31 2.42
N SER A 281 -14.02 -8.20 1.68
CA SER A 281 -12.90 -7.31 1.38
C SER A 281 -12.25 -6.72 2.64
N SER A 282 -13.03 -6.35 3.67
CA SER A 282 -12.47 -5.86 4.93
C SER A 282 -11.66 -6.94 5.66
N ARG A 283 -12.15 -8.18 5.68
CA ARG A 283 -11.41 -9.31 6.26
C ARG A 283 -10.15 -9.65 5.50
N GLN A 284 -10.19 -9.61 4.14
CA GLN A 284 -9.01 -9.80 3.30
C GLN A 284 -7.95 -8.73 3.61
N GLN A 285 -8.33 -7.46 3.70
CA GLN A 285 -7.41 -6.37 4.01
C GLN A 285 -6.76 -6.52 5.40
N VAL A 286 -7.54 -6.86 6.43
CA VAL A 286 -6.98 -7.09 7.78
C VAL A 286 -6.02 -8.29 7.77
N ALA A 287 -6.40 -9.40 7.13
CA ALA A 287 -5.54 -10.58 7.04
C ALA A 287 -4.21 -10.26 6.34
N LEU A 288 -4.26 -9.56 5.19
CA LEU A 288 -3.07 -9.17 4.44
C LEU A 288 -2.17 -8.24 5.23
N VAL A 289 -2.69 -7.13 5.76
CA VAL A 289 -1.87 -6.16 6.49
C VAL A 289 -1.26 -6.79 7.74
N VAL A 290 -2.01 -7.58 8.50
CA VAL A 290 -1.48 -8.33 9.66
C VAL A 290 -0.35 -9.27 9.23
N ALA A 291 -0.53 -10.01 8.14
CA ALA A 291 0.50 -10.94 7.65
C ALA A 291 1.74 -10.21 7.11
N HIS A 292 1.55 -9.03 6.49
CA HIS A 292 2.62 -8.13 6.06
C HIS A 292 3.50 -7.72 7.25
N GLU A 293 2.91 -7.14 8.28
CA GLU A 293 3.63 -6.68 9.47
C GLU A 293 4.36 -7.80 10.22
N ILE A 294 3.79 -9.00 10.19
CA ILE A 294 4.47 -10.16 10.80
C ILE A 294 5.62 -10.65 9.92
N ALA A 295 5.53 -10.58 8.59
CA ALA A 295 6.63 -10.93 7.70
C ALA A 295 7.85 -10.03 7.94
N HIS A 296 7.64 -8.75 8.20
CA HIS A 296 8.69 -7.82 8.58
C HIS A 296 9.48 -8.23 9.82
N GLN A 297 8.93 -9.04 10.71
CA GLN A 297 9.64 -9.47 11.90
C GLN A 297 10.91 -10.28 11.55
N TRP A 298 10.96 -10.83 10.33
CA TRP A 298 12.16 -11.43 9.73
C TRP A 298 12.78 -10.53 8.65
N PHE A 299 11.97 -10.06 7.70
CA PHE A 299 12.41 -9.15 6.63
C PHE A 299 12.24 -7.69 7.05
N GLY A 300 13.26 -7.08 7.60
CA GLY A 300 13.27 -5.71 8.11
C GLY A 300 13.75 -5.65 9.56
N ASN A 301 13.28 -6.55 10.44
CA ASN A 301 13.60 -6.51 11.87
C ASN A 301 14.77 -7.40 12.22
N LEU A 302 14.67 -8.71 11.99
CA LEU A 302 15.76 -9.65 12.23
C LEU A 302 16.95 -9.37 11.31
N VAL A 303 16.70 -9.22 10.03
CA VAL A 303 17.66 -8.81 9.01
C VAL A 303 17.14 -7.55 8.35
N THR A 304 17.90 -6.46 8.38
CA THR A 304 17.49 -5.14 7.88
C THR A 304 18.36 -4.75 6.70
N MET A 305 17.80 -4.02 5.73
CA MET A 305 18.60 -3.39 4.68
C MET A 305 19.71 -2.51 5.29
N LYS A 306 20.81 -2.39 4.57
CA LYS A 306 21.93 -1.55 4.99
C LYS A 306 21.60 -0.07 4.90
N TRP A 307 20.94 0.33 3.82
CA TRP A 307 20.44 1.68 3.58
C TRP A 307 19.10 1.63 2.84
N TRP A 308 18.43 2.73 2.76
CA TRP A 308 17.10 2.86 2.17
C TRP A 308 17.03 2.53 0.68
N ASP A 309 18.18 2.47 -0.03
CA ASP A 309 18.26 2.02 -1.43
C ASP A 309 17.67 0.62 -1.62
N ASP A 310 17.85 -0.23 -0.61
CA ASP A 310 17.37 -1.61 -0.58
C ASP A 310 16.07 -1.78 0.26
N LEU A 311 15.22 -0.73 0.37
CA LEU A 311 13.92 -0.81 1.07
C LEU A 311 13.06 -1.99 0.60
N TRP A 312 13.21 -2.40 -0.65
CA TRP A 312 12.54 -3.56 -1.22
C TRP A 312 12.85 -4.88 -0.49
N LEU A 313 14.01 -5.02 0.16
CA LEU A 313 14.33 -6.18 1.01
C LEU A 313 13.37 -6.32 2.20
N ASN A 314 12.81 -5.22 2.67
CA ASN A 314 11.76 -5.20 3.67
C ASN A 314 10.39 -5.34 2.99
N GLU A 315 9.99 -4.33 2.22
CA GLU A 315 8.63 -4.11 1.76
C GLU A 315 8.16 -5.10 0.67
N SER A 316 8.99 -5.34 -0.35
CA SER A 316 8.61 -6.24 -1.44
C SER A 316 8.49 -7.68 -0.96
N PHE A 317 9.34 -8.10 -0.02
CA PHE A 317 9.24 -9.41 0.59
C PHE A 317 8.03 -9.54 1.51
N ALA A 318 7.79 -8.57 2.38
CA ALA A 318 6.62 -8.57 3.24
C ALA A 318 5.33 -8.61 2.41
N ASN A 319 5.24 -7.79 1.37
CA ASN A 319 4.09 -7.75 0.48
C ASN A 319 3.89 -9.05 -0.34
N MET A 320 4.96 -9.78 -0.69
CA MET A 320 4.81 -11.13 -1.30
C MET A 320 4.37 -12.16 -0.26
N MET A 321 4.99 -12.14 0.93
CA MET A 321 4.76 -13.15 1.94
C MET A 321 3.38 -13.04 2.58
N GLU A 322 2.76 -11.86 2.62
CA GLU A 322 1.37 -11.70 3.08
C GLU A 322 0.41 -12.58 2.25
N TYR A 323 0.55 -12.57 0.91
CA TYR A 323 -0.25 -13.42 0.02
C TYR A 323 0.07 -14.91 0.21
N VAL A 324 1.35 -15.26 0.30
CA VAL A 324 1.78 -16.66 0.47
C VAL A 324 1.25 -17.25 1.78
N SER A 325 1.32 -16.52 2.87
CA SER A 325 0.87 -17.02 4.18
C SER A 325 -0.64 -17.10 4.29
N ILE A 326 -1.36 -16.06 3.84
CA ILE A 326 -2.83 -16.04 3.92
C ILE A 326 -3.47 -17.06 2.98
N ASP A 327 -2.92 -17.27 1.78
CA ASP A 327 -3.38 -18.35 0.90
C ASP A 327 -3.26 -19.73 1.57
N TYR A 328 -2.19 -19.95 2.32
CA TYR A 328 -1.98 -21.20 3.04
C TYR A 328 -2.91 -21.37 4.25
N ILE A 329 -3.06 -20.30 5.08
CA ILE A 329 -3.82 -20.42 6.34
C ILE A 329 -5.32 -20.17 6.18
N GLU A 330 -5.73 -19.35 5.21
CA GLU A 330 -7.13 -18.97 4.91
C GLU A 330 -7.46 -19.12 3.42
N PRO A 331 -7.34 -20.32 2.81
CA PRO A 331 -7.52 -20.48 1.37
C PRO A 331 -8.91 -20.05 0.86
N LYS A 332 -9.90 -19.96 1.74
CA LYS A 332 -11.26 -19.49 1.38
C LYS A 332 -11.29 -18.01 1.01
N LEU A 333 -10.35 -17.23 1.47
CA LEU A 333 -10.26 -15.81 1.14
C LEU A 333 -9.82 -15.54 -0.30
N ASN A 334 -9.34 -16.57 -1.05
CA ASN A 334 -8.88 -16.46 -2.44
C ASN A 334 -7.92 -15.28 -2.66
N ILE A 335 -6.95 -15.15 -1.76
CA ILE A 335 -6.18 -13.90 -1.61
C ILE A 335 -5.27 -13.57 -2.81
N PHE A 336 -4.78 -14.58 -3.55
CA PHE A 336 -4.03 -14.34 -4.79
C PHE A 336 -4.91 -13.71 -5.89
N GLU A 337 -6.23 -13.88 -5.85
CA GLU A 337 -7.15 -13.19 -6.74
C GLU A 337 -7.18 -11.68 -6.47
N ASP A 338 -7.07 -11.28 -5.20
CA ASP A 338 -6.95 -9.87 -4.81
C ASP A 338 -5.69 -9.23 -5.41
N PHE A 339 -4.55 -9.90 -5.35
CA PHE A 339 -3.33 -9.42 -6.01
C PHE A 339 -3.50 -9.23 -7.53
N GLN A 340 -4.16 -10.17 -8.21
CA GLN A 340 -4.40 -10.14 -9.65
C GLN A 340 -5.34 -9.00 -10.08
N THR A 341 -6.25 -8.58 -9.20
CA THR A 341 -7.26 -7.56 -9.51
C THR A 341 -6.92 -6.17 -8.97
N GLY A 342 -6.08 -6.09 -7.95
CA GLY A 342 -5.68 -4.85 -7.28
C GLY A 342 -4.22 -4.47 -7.50
N GLY A 343 -3.30 -5.19 -6.83
CA GLY A 343 -1.87 -4.85 -6.85
C GLY A 343 -1.23 -4.92 -8.23
N LEU A 344 -1.50 -5.98 -8.98
CA LEU A 344 -0.91 -6.16 -10.31
C LEU A 344 -1.31 -5.08 -11.34
N PRO A 345 -2.58 -4.72 -11.52
CA PRO A 345 -2.96 -3.63 -12.43
C PRO A 345 -2.33 -2.29 -12.02
N LEU A 346 -2.25 -2.01 -10.72
CA LEU A 346 -1.61 -0.82 -10.19
C LEU A 346 -0.13 -0.76 -10.58
N ALA A 347 0.60 -1.86 -10.38
CA ALA A 347 2.01 -1.97 -10.74
C ALA A 347 2.24 -1.78 -12.24
N LEU A 348 1.53 -2.54 -13.09
CA LEU A 348 1.71 -2.50 -14.54
C LEU A 348 1.38 -1.12 -15.13
N LYS A 349 0.38 -0.44 -14.61
CA LYS A 349 -0.01 0.90 -15.10
C LYS A 349 1.03 1.95 -14.71
N ARG A 350 1.43 1.99 -13.45
CA ARG A 350 2.41 2.96 -12.94
C ARG A 350 3.78 2.77 -13.57
N ASP A 351 4.22 1.53 -13.69
CA ASP A 351 5.54 1.15 -14.23
C ASP A 351 5.64 1.34 -15.75
N ALA A 352 4.52 1.57 -16.46
CA ALA A 352 4.48 1.92 -17.87
C ALA A 352 4.69 3.42 -18.15
N THR A 353 4.77 4.28 -17.13
CA THR A 353 4.95 5.73 -17.31
C THR A 353 6.43 6.07 -17.37
N ASP A 354 6.86 6.79 -18.42
CA ASP A 354 8.28 7.25 -18.51
C ASP A 354 8.61 8.21 -17.36
N GLY A 355 9.74 7.96 -16.69
CA GLY A 355 10.16 8.68 -15.47
C GLY A 355 9.83 7.97 -14.16
N VAL A 356 9.17 6.80 -14.21
CA VAL A 356 8.97 5.93 -13.04
C VAL A 356 10.33 5.48 -12.49
N GLN A 357 10.41 5.26 -11.18
CA GLN A 357 11.59 4.72 -10.52
C GLN A 357 11.75 3.21 -10.73
N SER A 358 12.98 2.71 -10.62
CA SER A 358 13.26 1.28 -10.42
C SER A 358 12.84 0.83 -9.01
N VAL A 359 12.84 -0.46 -8.74
CA VAL A 359 12.57 -0.99 -7.38
C VAL A 359 13.75 -0.70 -6.46
N HIS A 360 14.97 -0.90 -6.95
CA HIS A 360 16.20 -0.44 -6.28
C HIS A 360 16.48 1.00 -6.73
N VAL A 361 16.51 1.93 -5.77
CA VAL A 361 16.67 3.38 -6.02
C VAL A 361 17.76 3.94 -5.12
N GLU A 362 18.77 4.56 -5.68
CA GLU A 362 19.79 5.26 -4.92
C GLU A 362 19.19 6.44 -4.14
N VAL A 363 19.41 6.48 -2.82
CA VAL A 363 18.90 7.50 -1.91
C VAL A 363 20.04 8.39 -1.44
N ASN A 364 19.99 9.66 -1.83
CA ASN A 364 21.03 10.65 -1.54
C ASN A 364 20.59 11.71 -0.51
N HIS A 365 19.30 11.79 -0.18
CA HIS A 365 18.76 12.75 0.78
C HIS A 365 17.60 12.14 1.58
N PRO A 366 17.46 12.43 2.90
CA PRO A 366 16.34 11.90 3.70
C PRO A 366 14.95 12.22 3.15
N ASP A 367 14.74 13.39 2.55
CA ASP A 367 13.45 13.78 1.96
C ASP A 367 13.03 12.89 0.77
N GLU A 368 13.96 12.14 0.19
CA GLU A 368 13.66 11.17 -0.88
C GLU A 368 13.05 9.88 -0.32
N ILE A 369 13.30 9.53 0.95
CA ILE A 369 12.93 8.23 1.53
C ILE A 369 11.41 8.02 1.46
N ASN A 370 10.61 9.01 1.84
CA ASN A 370 9.16 8.89 1.80
C ASN A 370 8.60 8.63 0.39
N THR A 371 9.31 9.06 -0.67
CA THR A 371 8.91 8.82 -2.05
C THR A 371 9.13 7.37 -2.50
N LEU A 372 9.90 6.58 -1.74
CA LEU A 372 10.14 5.17 -2.03
C LEU A 372 8.95 4.27 -1.66
N PHE A 373 8.14 4.68 -0.69
CA PHE A 373 6.93 3.97 -0.27
C PHE A 373 5.79 4.11 -1.30
N ASP A 374 6.11 3.90 -2.58
CA ASP A 374 5.14 3.89 -3.68
C ASP A 374 4.42 2.53 -3.72
N PRO A 375 3.09 2.49 -3.48
CA PRO A 375 2.33 1.24 -3.48
C PRO A 375 2.46 0.44 -4.77
N ALA A 376 2.68 1.10 -5.90
CA ALA A 376 2.79 0.45 -7.20
C ALA A 376 4.18 -0.18 -7.44
N ILE A 377 5.25 0.42 -6.93
CA ILE A 377 6.62 0.03 -7.28
C ILE A 377 7.26 -0.82 -6.19
N VAL A 378 7.56 -0.28 -5.01
CA VAL A 378 8.27 -1.05 -3.97
C VAL A 378 7.38 -2.16 -3.41
N TYR A 379 6.06 -1.96 -3.34
CA TYR A 379 5.10 -2.99 -2.89
C TYR A 379 4.68 -3.89 -4.05
N ALA A 380 3.78 -3.46 -4.92
CA ALA A 380 3.13 -4.34 -5.89
C ALA A 380 4.08 -4.89 -6.98
N LYS A 381 4.91 -4.06 -7.64
CA LYS A 381 5.92 -4.55 -8.58
C LYS A 381 6.96 -5.40 -7.85
N GLY A 382 7.48 -4.91 -6.73
CA GLY A 382 8.48 -5.63 -5.95
C GLY A 382 7.99 -7.01 -5.51
N SER A 383 6.79 -7.09 -4.94
CA SER A 383 6.12 -8.33 -4.57
C SER A 383 5.96 -9.29 -5.76
N ARG A 384 5.55 -8.77 -6.92
CA ARG A 384 5.41 -9.56 -8.14
C ARG A 384 6.75 -10.12 -8.62
N LEU A 385 7.82 -9.33 -8.54
CA LEU A 385 9.17 -9.79 -8.88
C LEU A 385 9.66 -10.88 -7.92
N MET A 386 9.37 -10.75 -6.63
CA MET A 386 9.70 -11.79 -5.65
C MET A 386 8.87 -13.06 -5.87
N HIS A 387 7.58 -12.92 -6.22
CA HIS A 387 6.76 -14.07 -6.59
C HIS A 387 7.24 -14.74 -7.89
N MET A 388 7.59 -13.96 -8.90
CA MET A 388 8.21 -14.45 -10.15
C MET A 388 9.50 -15.23 -9.86
N LEU A 389 10.37 -14.71 -9.00
CA LEU A 389 11.60 -15.37 -8.55
C LEU A 389 11.29 -16.69 -7.84
N ARG A 390 10.35 -16.67 -6.87
CA ARG A 390 9.91 -17.87 -6.14
C ARG A 390 9.40 -18.96 -7.11
N ARG A 391 8.61 -18.59 -8.12
CA ARG A 391 8.10 -19.54 -9.14
C ARG A 391 9.22 -20.07 -10.04
N TRP A 392 10.19 -19.24 -10.40
CA TRP A 392 11.32 -19.65 -11.21
C TRP A 392 12.28 -20.60 -10.48
N LEU A 393 12.53 -20.39 -9.18
CA LEU A 393 13.40 -21.24 -8.36
C LEU A 393 12.71 -22.52 -7.89
N GLY A 394 11.40 -22.46 -7.67
CA GLY A 394 10.60 -23.46 -6.96
C GLY A 394 10.58 -23.23 -5.44
N ASP A 395 9.45 -23.56 -4.80
CA ASP A 395 9.22 -23.28 -3.37
C ASP A 395 10.27 -23.88 -2.44
N THR A 396 10.73 -25.10 -2.72
CA THR A 396 11.70 -25.80 -1.86
C THR A 396 13.05 -25.09 -1.83
N ASP A 397 13.59 -24.73 -2.99
CA ASP A 397 14.90 -24.08 -3.09
C ASP A 397 14.81 -22.63 -2.60
N PHE A 398 13.68 -21.96 -2.85
CA PHE A 398 13.42 -20.61 -2.36
C PHE A 398 13.37 -20.58 -0.83
N ALA A 399 12.57 -21.41 -0.18
CA ALA A 399 12.48 -21.47 1.28
C ALA A 399 13.83 -21.89 1.93
N ALA A 400 14.54 -22.84 1.34
CA ALA A 400 15.87 -23.24 1.83
C ALA A 400 16.90 -22.10 1.73
N GLY A 401 16.85 -21.29 0.65
CA GLY A 401 17.70 -20.12 0.49
C GLY A 401 17.39 -19.03 1.51
N LEU A 402 16.11 -18.77 1.79
CA LEU A 402 15.70 -17.82 2.83
C LEU A 402 16.19 -18.25 4.21
N LYS A 403 16.12 -19.55 4.52
CA LYS A 403 16.65 -20.06 5.79
C LYS A 403 18.14 -19.77 5.93
N ILE A 404 18.95 -20.03 4.90
CA ILE A 404 20.39 -19.72 4.88
C ILE A 404 20.62 -18.21 5.09
N TYR A 405 19.84 -17.38 4.40
CA TYR A 405 19.94 -15.94 4.51
C TYR A 405 19.70 -15.45 5.94
N PHE A 406 18.61 -15.90 6.60
CA PHE A 406 18.30 -15.51 7.97
C PHE A 406 19.32 -16.06 8.98
N GLU A 407 19.68 -17.34 8.88
CA GLU A 407 20.67 -17.93 9.82
C GLU A 407 22.03 -17.22 9.76
N LYS A 408 22.43 -16.76 8.57
CA LYS A 408 23.71 -16.08 8.37
C LYS A 408 23.69 -14.62 8.81
N HIS A 409 22.59 -13.92 8.58
CA HIS A 409 22.52 -12.46 8.71
C HIS A 409 21.63 -11.96 9.84
N GLN A 410 21.10 -12.84 10.72
CA GLN A 410 20.27 -12.43 11.85
C GLN A 410 20.96 -11.36 12.70
N TYR A 411 20.17 -10.32 13.07
CA TYR A 411 20.59 -9.13 13.81
C TYR A 411 21.61 -8.23 13.07
N GLN A 412 21.77 -8.41 11.76
CA GLN A 412 22.70 -7.66 10.94
C GLN A 412 21.96 -6.92 9.82
N ASN A 413 22.73 -6.18 9.02
CA ASN A 413 22.24 -5.47 7.83
C ASN A 413 22.79 -6.12 6.57
N THR A 414 22.00 -6.08 5.49
CA THR A 414 22.32 -6.70 4.21
C THR A 414 22.02 -5.78 3.03
N ILE A 415 22.54 -6.14 1.89
CA ILE A 415 22.20 -5.62 0.57
C ILE A 415 21.60 -6.74 -0.28
N GLY A 416 20.96 -6.39 -1.39
CA GLY A 416 20.30 -7.37 -2.26
C GLY A 416 21.18 -8.55 -2.67
N ARG A 417 22.49 -8.30 -2.88
CA ARG A 417 23.45 -9.36 -3.25
C ARG A 417 23.58 -10.47 -2.20
N ASP A 418 23.42 -10.16 -0.92
CA ASP A 418 23.51 -11.16 0.15
C ASP A 418 22.38 -12.17 0.05
N LEU A 419 21.18 -11.71 -0.29
CA LEU A 419 20.03 -12.58 -0.53
C LEU A 419 20.19 -13.40 -1.80
N TRP A 420 20.64 -12.79 -2.91
CA TRP A 420 20.87 -13.49 -4.17
C TRP A 420 21.91 -14.60 -4.01
N ASN A 421 22.95 -14.41 -3.23
CA ASN A 421 23.95 -15.43 -2.94
C ASN A 421 23.34 -16.64 -2.22
N ALA A 422 22.46 -16.42 -1.24
CA ALA A 422 21.80 -17.51 -0.51
C ALA A 422 20.85 -18.31 -1.41
N LEU A 423 20.04 -17.62 -2.23
CA LEU A 423 19.12 -18.26 -3.17
C LEU A 423 19.84 -18.98 -4.32
N SER A 424 20.96 -18.44 -4.79
CA SER A 424 21.79 -19.10 -5.81
C SER A 424 22.44 -20.38 -5.27
N GLN A 425 22.82 -20.41 -4.00
CA GLN A 425 23.42 -21.57 -3.35
C GLN A 425 22.46 -22.75 -3.31
N THR A 426 21.18 -22.56 -3.09
CA THR A 426 20.18 -23.63 -3.01
C THR A 426 19.66 -24.08 -4.36
N SER A 427 19.45 -23.15 -5.28
CA SER A 427 18.86 -23.41 -6.60
C SER A 427 19.87 -23.80 -7.68
N GLY A 428 21.14 -23.48 -7.50
CA GLY A 428 22.17 -23.62 -8.54
C GLY A 428 22.01 -22.68 -9.74
N LYS A 429 21.10 -21.68 -9.66
CA LYS A 429 20.84 -20.68 -10.72
C LYS A 429 21.55 -19.37 -10.40
N ASP A 430 21.89 -18.58 -11.44
CA ASP A 430 22.42 -17.22 -11.27
C ASP A 430 21.28 -16.23 -10.99
N VAL A 431 20.86 -16.20 -9.72
CA VAL A 431 19.76 -15.33 -9.26
C VAL A 431 20.08 -13.86 -9.43
N ALA A 432 21.34 -13.49 -9.21
CA ALA A 432 21.76 -12.09 -9.33
C ALA A 432 21.59 -11.57 -10.75
N ALA A 433 22.15 -12.27 -11.75
CA ALA A 433 22.02 -11.87 -13.15
C ALA A 433 20.56 -11.79 -13.63
N PHE A 434 19.70 -12.68 -13.13
CA PHE A 434 18.28 -12.64 -13.41
C PHE A 434 17.61 -11.40 -12.77
N MET A 435 17.79 -11.20 -11.47
CA MET A 435 17.10 -10.16 -10.72
C MET A 435 17.60 -8.73 -10.99
N ASP A 436 18.90 -8.57 -11.29
CA ASP A 436 19.46 -7.26 -11.64
C ASP A 436 18.74 -6.65 -12.86
N SER A 437 18.33 -7.50 -13.84
CA SER A 437 17.57 -7.01 -15.00
C SER A 437 16.19 -6.45 -14.65
N TRP A 438 15.64 -6.80 -13.50
CA TRP A 438 14.29 -6.41 -13.04
C TRP A 438 14.30 -5.30 -11.98
N LEU A 439 15.27 -5.32 -11.06
CA LEU A 439 15.31 -4.39 -9.93
C LEU A 439 16.01 -3.06 -10.27
N GLU A 440 17.07 -3.12 -11.09
CA GLU A 440 17.88 -1.96 -11.44
C GLU A 440 17.27 -1.11 -12.57
N GLN A 441 16.29 -1.66 -13.29
CA GLN A 441 15.66 -0.98 -14.42
C GLN A 441 14.21 -0.62 -14.10
N PRO A 442 13.77 0.65 -14.31
CA PRO A 442 12.36 1.00 -14.29
C PRO A 442 11.65 0.47 -15.55
N GLY A 443 10.34 0.23 -15.41
CA GLY A 443 9.53 -0.30 -16.49
C GLY A 443 9.57 -1.82 -16.59
N TYR A 444 8.91 -2.35 -17.62
CA TYR A 444 8.80 -3.76 -17.91
C TYR A 444 8.62 -4.01 -19.42
N PRO A 445 8.85 -5.24 -19.92
CA PRO A 445 8.74 -5.51 -21.33
C PRO A 445 7.32 -5.84 -21.79
N VAL A 446 7.00 -5.43 -23.03
CA VAL A 446 5.98 -6.06 -23.85
C VAL A 446 6.66 -7.05 -24.79
N MET A 447 6.20 -8.29 -24.80
CA MET A 447 6.64 -9.31 -25.74
C MET A 447 5.64 -9.44 -26.89
N ALA A 448 6.04 -9.09 -28.10
CA ALA A 448 5.26 -9.37 -29.29
C ALA A 448 5.48 -10.83 -29.71
N ALA A 449 4.38 -11.54 -29.95
CA ALA A 449 4.38 -12.92 -30.45
C ALA A 449 3.62 -12.99 -31.76
N LYS A 450 4.28 -13.43 -32.82
CA LYS A 450 3.69 -13.56 -34.17
C LYS A 450 4.22 -14.79 -34.91
N ILE A 451 3.45 -15.25 -35.88
CA ILE A 451 3.87 -16.29 -36.85
C ILE A 451 4.16 -15.62 -38.17
N GLU A 452 5.34 -15.81 -38.69
CA GLU A 452 5.69 -15.43 -40.06
C GLU A 452 6.21 -16.70 -40.80
N GLU A 453 5.62 -16.99 -41.98
CA GLU A 453 5.85 -18.27 -42.69
C GLU A 453 5.58 -19.49 -41.81
N ASP A 454 6.55 -20.22 -41.32
CA ASP A 454 6.43 -21.32 -40.37
C ASP A 454 7.33 -21.13 -39.15
N GLU A 455 7.55 -19.88 -38.76
CA GLU A 455 8.39 -19.52 -37.63
C GLU A 455 7.56 -18.73 -36.58
N LEU A 456 7.75 -19.07 -35.29
CA LEU A 456 7.27 -18.27 -34.20
C LEU A 456 8.36 -17.25 -33.81
N ILE A 457 8.01 -15.96 -33.96
CA ILE A 457 8.91 -14.84 -33.65
C ILE A 457 8.45 -14.18 -32.35
N LEU A 458 9.35 -14.15 -31.35
CA LEU A 458 9.15 -13.48 -30.06
C LEU A 458 10.11 -12.29 -30.01
N THR A 459 9.57 -11.08 -29.80
CA THR A 459 10.37 -9.83 -29.71
C THR A 459 10.00 -9.07 -28.46
N GLN A 460 10.97 -8.72 -27.62
CA GLN A 460 10.75 -7.88 -26.45
C GLN A 460 11.15 -6.43 -26.70
N LYS A 461 10.43 -5.52 -26.11
CA LYS A 461 10.81 -4.11 -25.94
C LYS A 461 10.18 -3.54 -24.68
N GLN A 462 10.71 -2.43 -24.17
CA GLN A 462 10.07 -1.77 -23.03
C GLN A 462 8.66 -1.30 -23.39
N PHE A 463 7.71 -1.53 -22.48
CA PHE A 463 6.33 -1.07 -22.62
C PHE A 463 6.16 0.33 -22.05
N PHE A 464 5.43 1.18 -22.77
CA PHE A 464 5.11 2.53 -22.34
C PHE A 464 3.66 2.91 -22.63
N ILE A 465 3.08 3.70 -21.73
CA ILE A 465 1.85 4.45 -21.95
C ILE A 465 2.21 5.94 -22.01
N GLY A 466 1.93 6.58 -23.15
CA GLY A 466 2.20 7.99 -23.39
C GLY A 466 3.59 8.29 -23.99
N GLU A 467 4.00 9.56 -23.90
CA GLU A 467 5.26 10.03 -24.43
C GLU A 467 6.45 9.44 -23.66
N HIS A 468 7.43 8.95 -24.37
CA HIS A 468 8.58 8.27 -23.80
C HIS A 468 9.82 8.37 -24.69
N GLU A 469 10.99 8.09 -24.08
CA GLU A 469 12.25 7.89 -24.75
C GLU A 469 12.62 6.41 -24.70
N ASP A 470 12.87 5.79 -25.86
CA ASP A 470 13.34 4.40 -25.91
C ASP A 470 14.79 4.32 -25.40
N LYS A 471 14.99 3.56 -24.34
CA LYS A 471 16.30 3.33 -23.70
C LYS A 471 16.93 1.99 -24.14
N SER A 472 16.29 1.25 -25.04
CA SER A 472 16.74 -0.08 -25.51
C SER A 472 17.00 -1.08 -24.38
N ARG A 473 16.18 -1.05 -23.33
CA ARG A 473 16.28 -1.95 -22.18
C ARG A 473 15.77 -3.34 -22.53
N LEU A 474 16.48 -4.35 -22.04
CA LEU A 474 16.10 -5.75 -22.17
C LEU A 474 16.03 -6.42 -20.80
N TRP A 475 15.14 -7.41 -20.67
CA TRP A 475 14.94 -8.18 -19.46
C TRP A 475 15.18 -9.68 -19.72
N GLN A 476 15.47 -10.42 -18.66
CA GLN A 476 15.44 -11.88 -18.68
C GLN A 476 14.01 -12.34 -18.40
N ILE A 477 13.21 -12.57 -19.43
CA ILE A 477 11.77 -12.84 -19.32
C ILE A 477 11.52 -14.34 -19.16
N PRO A 478 11.01 -14.83 -18.01
CA PRO A 478 10.54 -16.21 -17.89
C PRO A 478 9.25 -16.37 -18.68
N LEU A 479 9.30 -17.18 -19.75
CA LEU A 479 8.19 -17.29 -20.70
C LEU A 479 6.98 -18.03 -20.15
N ASN A 480 7.18 -19.00 -19.25
CA ASN A 480 6.11 -19.78 -18.61
C ASN A 480 5.02 -20.21 -19.59
N SER A 481 5.40 -20.89 -20.68
CA SER A 481 4.48 -21.29 -21.73
C SER A 481 3.67 -22.54 -21.37
N ASN A 482 2.43 -22.64 -21.86
CA ASN A 482 1.64 -23.86 -21.81
C ASN A 482 2.07 -24.90 -22.87
N TRP A 483 2.97 -24.56 -23.79
CA TRP A 483 3.47 -25.47 -24.83
C TRP A 483 4.87 -25.93 -24.51
N GLU A 484 5.14 -27.21 -24.74
CA GLU A 484 6.50 -27.77 -24.74
C GLU A 484 7.28 -27.32 -25.98
N GLY A 485 8.59 -27.13 -25.82
CA GLY A 485 9.50 -26.73 -26.91
C GLY A 485 9.67 -25.22 -27.02
N ILE A 486 9.08 -24.46 -26.13
CA ILE A 486 9.33 -23.03 -25.96
C ILE A 486 10.51 -22.84 -24.98
N PRO A 487 11.45 -21.90 -25.21
CA PRO A 487 12.51 -21.56 -24.26
C PRO A 487 11.97 -21.21 -22.87
N GLU A 488 12.70 -21.53 -21.80
CA GLU A 488 12.34 -21.19 -20.43
C GLU A 488 12.42 -19.66 -20.23
N ILE A 489 13.48 -19.04 -20.75
CA ILE A 489 13.75 -17.60 -20.59
C ILE A 489 14.05 -16.97 -21.96
N LEU A 490 13.49 -15.78 -22.22
CA LEU A 490 13.85 -14.90 -23.33
C LEU A 490 14.87 -13.86 -22.84
N THR A 491 16.09 -13.88 -23.36
CA THR A 491 17.18 -12.96 -22.99
C THR A 491 17.54 -11.98 -24.09
N GLU A 492 17.30 -12.36 -25.33
CA GLU A 492 17.60 -11.55 -26.51
C GLU A 492 16.43 -10.63 -26.87
N GLU A 493 16.70 -9.59 -27.64
CA GLU A 493 15.64 -8.73 -28.19
C GLU A 493 14.65 -9.52 -29.05
N THR A 494 15.14 -10.45 -29.86
CA THR A 494 14.33 -11.30 -30.75
C THR A 494 14.81 -12.75 -30.74
N VAL A 495 13.87 -13.67 -30.56
CA VAL A 495 14.09 -15.11 -30.71
C VAL A 495 13.15 -15.67 -31.77
N VAL A 496 13.70 -16.50 -32.67
CA VAL A 496 12.97 -17.19 -33.73
C VAL A 496 12.93 -18.68 -33.43
N ILE A 497 11.74 -19.25 -33.39
CA ILE A 497 11.50 -20.70 -33.16
C ILE A 497 10.97 -21.27 -34.48
N PRO A 498 11.77 -22.08 -35.21
CA PRO A 498 11.39 -22.62 -36.51
C PRO A 498 10.39 -23.76 -36.40
N ASN A 499 9.76 -24.12 -37.51
CA ASN A 499 8.83 -25.23 -37.66
C ASN A 499 7.60 -25.15 -36.75
N PHE A 500 6.97 -23.98 -36.74
CA PHE A 500 5.79 -23.68 -35.88
C PHE A 500 4.67 -24.72 -36.08
N SER A 501 4.41 -25.18 -37.32
CA SER A 501 3.39 -26.19 -37.60
C SER A 501 3.64 -27.50 -36.88
N GLN A 502 4.91 -27.93 -36.75
CA GLN A 502 5.27 -29.15 -36.00
C GLN A 502 5.12 -28.91 -34.48
N LEU A 503 5.50 -27.73 -34.01
CA LEU A 503 5.35 -27.36 -32.63
C LEU A 503 3.86 -27.33 -32.23
N ALA A 504 3.00 -26.79 -33.08
CA ALA A 504 1.56 -26.75 -32.89
C ALA A 504 0.93 -28.15 -32.88
N GLU A 505 1.31 -29.02 -33.79
CA GLU A 505 0.82 -30.43 -33.81
C GLU A 505 1.24 -31.20 -32.54
N LYS A 506 2.46 -30.96 -32.04
CA LYS A 506 2.93 -31.56 -30.77
C LYS A 506 2.10 -31.13 -29.58
N ASN A 507 1.63 -29.88 -29.56
CA ASN A 507 0.92 -29.26 -28.45
C ASN A 507 -0.60 -29.12 -28.68
N LYS A 508 -1.17 -29.81 -29.66
CA LYS A 508 -2.60 -29.63 -30.03
C LYS A 508 -3.61 -29.87 -28.91
N GLU A 509 -3.25 -30.68 -27.90
CA GLU A 509 -4.09 -30.96 -26.73
C GLU A 509 -3.97 -29.85 -25.67
N ASN A 510 -3.01 -28.92 -25.78
CA ASN A 510 -2.72 -27.89 -24.82
C ASN A 510 -3.48 -26.55 -25.10
N GLY A 511 -4.34 -26.54 -26.13
CA GLY A 511 -5.06 -25.33 -26.57
C GLY A 511 -4.16 -24.29 -27.23
N ALA A 512 -4.63 -23.09 -27.39
CA ALA A 512 -3.87 -21.99 -27.97
C ALA A 512 -2.56 -21.73 -27.21
N LEU A 513 -1.51 -21.36 -27.95
CA LEU A 513 -0.22 -20.97 -27.34
C LEU A 513 -0.39 -19.76 -26.44
N ARG A 514 0.00 -19.92 -25.17
CA ARG A 514 -0.03 -18.84 -24.17
C ARG A 514 1.32 -18.73 -23.47
N PHE A 515 1.61 -17.50 -23.04
CA PHE A 515 2.77 -17.16 -22.26
C PHE A 515 2.36 -16.63 -20.89
N ASN A 516 3.28 -16.62 -19.93
CA ASN A 516 3.05 -16.19 -18.57
C ASN A 516 1.83 -16.88 -17.94
N THR A 517 1.74 -18.20 -18.13
CA THR A 517 0.65 -18.99 -17.52
C THR A 517 0.61 -18.77 -16.01
N GLU A 518 -0.59 -18.78 -15.42
CA GLU A 518 -0.86 -18.38 -14.04
C GLU A 518 -0.55 -16.89 -13.74
N ASN A 519 -0.17 -16.09 -14.75
CA ASN A 519 0.09 -14.65 -14.64
C ASN A 519 1.10 -14.29 -13.54
N THR A 520 2.23 -14.97 -13.47
CA THR A 520 3.21 -14.87 -12.37
C THR A 520 4.41 -13.97 -12.66
N ALA A 521 4.73 -13.71 -13.94
CA ALA A 521 5.88 -12.88 -14.33
C ALA A 521 5.47 -11.45 -14.71
N HIS A 522 6.39 -10.49 -14.56
CA HIS A 522 6.12 -9.04 -14.70
C HIS A 522 6.34 -8.54 -16.14
N TYR A 523 5.56 -9.07 -17.09
CA TYR A 523 5.53 -8.65 -18.49
C TYR A 523 4.14 -8.84 -19.08
N ILE A 524 3.89 -8.28 -20.25
CA ILE A 524 2.65 -8.46 -21.01
C ILE A 524 2.95 -9.01 -22.40
N THR A 525 1.98 -9.71 -22.99
CA THR A 525 2.13 -10.32 -24.32
C THR A 525 1.21 -9.65 -25.33
N ASN A 526 1.78 -9.20 -26.43
CA ASN A 526 1.05 -8.73 -27.61
C ASN A 526 0.98 -9.84 -28.68
N TYR A 527 -0.05 -10.69 -28.55
CA TYR A 527 -0.34 -11.71 -29.58
C TYR A 527 -0.83 -11.06 -30.87
N GLN A 528 -0.27 -11.47 -32.03
CA GLN A 528 -0.57 -10.87 -33.32
C GLN A 528 -1.07 -11.91 -34.31
N GLY A 529 -1.89 -11.45 -35.31
CA GLY A 529 -2.38 -12.29 -36.39
C GLY A 529 -3.06 -13.57 -35.91
N GLN A 530 -2.67 -14.69 -36.49
CA GLN A 530 -3.26 -16.01 -36.24
C GLN A 530 -3.16 -16.45 -34.78
N LEU A 531 -2.10 -16.06 -34.04
CA LEU A 531 -1.99 -16.36 -32.61
C LEU A 531 -3.10 -15.71 -31.82
N LEU A 532 -3.41 -14.43 -32.10
CA LEU A 532 -4.52 -13.73 -31.44
C LEU A 532 -5.87 -14.36 -31.78
N GLU A 533 -6.10 -14.75 -33.03
CA GLU A 533 -7.34 -15.42 -33.45
C GLU A 533 -7.55 -16.72 -32.67
N HIS A 534 -6.50 -17.53 -32.49
CA HIS A 534 -6.56 -18.76 -31.70
C HIS A 534 -6.85 -18.47 -30.21
N ILE A 535 -6.19 -17.44 -29.62
CA ILE A 535 -6.42 -17.02 -28.23
C ILE A 535 -7.89 -16.60 -28.01
N ILE A 536 -8.44 -15.77 -28.90
CA ILE A 536 -9.83 -15.30 -28.79
C ILE A 536 -10.83 -16.45 -28.99
N SER A 537 -10.54 -17.39 -29.87
CA SER A 537 -11.36 -18.59 -30.09
C SER A 537 -11.41 -19.49 -28.85
N ASP A 538 -10.29 -19.69 -28.19
CA ASP A 538 -10.18 -20.55 -27.01
C ASP A 538 -10.58 -19.86 -25.70
N LEU A 539 -10.65 -18.52 -25.70
CA LEU A 539 -10.83 -17.69 -24.50
C LEU A 539 -12.02 -18.14 -23.61
N PRO A 540 -13.21 -18.48 -24.14
CA PRO A 540 -14.33 -18.93 -23.29
C PRO A 540 -14.05 -20.24 -22.53
N LEU A 541 -13.11 -21.05 -23.02
CA LEU A 541 -12.74 -22.36 -22.46
C LEU A 541 -11.55 -22.28 -21.48
N MET A 542 -10.85 -21.13 -21.43
CA MET A 542 -9.71 -20.94 -20.56
C MET A 542 -10.11 -20.86 -19.09
N ASP A 543 -9.15 -21.09 -18.19
CA ASP A 543 -9.29 -20.80 -16.76
C ASP A 543 -9.45 -19.29 -16.48
N ASN A 544 -9.95 -18.93 -15.30
CA ASN A 544 -10.29 -17.56 -14.95
C ASN A 544 -9.08 -16.63 -14.91
N ILE A 545 -7.91 -17.11 -14.49
CA ILE A 545 -6.67 -16.33 -14.45
C ILE A 545 -6.22 -16.01 -15.89
N SER A 546 -6.29 -16.97 -16.78
CA SER A 546 -5.97 -16.76 -18.20
C SER A 546 -6.91 -15.77 -18.88
N LYS A 547 -8.23 -15.85 -18.58
CA LYS A 547 -9.22 -14.88 -19.09
C LYS A 547 -8.91 -13.46 -18.58
N LEU A 548 -8.66 -13.32 -17.28
CA LEU A 548 -8.25 -12.05 -16.66
C LEU A 548 -7.01 -11.49 -17.36
N GLN A 549 -5.94 -12.30 -17.45
CA GLN A 549 -4.67 -11.91 -18.04
C GLN A 549 -4.84 -11.37 -19.47
N ILE A 550 -5.54 -12.09 -20.34
CA ILE A 550 -5.76 -11.66 -21.72
C ILE A 550 -6.52 -10.32 -21.78
N VAL A 551 -7.53 -10.12 -20.93
CA VAL A 551 -8.28 -8.85 -20.88
C VAL A 551 -7.38 -7.72 -20.38
N GLN A 552 -6.61 -7.93 -19.28
CA GLN A 552 -5.70 -6.93 -18.72
C GLN A 552 -4.60 -6.53 -19.70
N GLU A 553 -3.92 -7.51 -20.31
CA GLU A 553 -2.86 -7.26 -21.31
C GLU A 553 -3.39 -6.45 -22.49
N ARG A 554 -4.55 -6.83 -23.05
CA ARG A 554 -5.15 -6.09 -24.15
C ARG A 554 -5.63 -4.70 -23.73
N HIS A 555 -6.09 -4.53 -22.50
CA HIS A 555 -6.44 -3.22 -21.95
C HIS A 555 -5.22 -2.29 -21.91
N LEU A 556 -4.10 -2.74 -21.36
CA LEU A 556 -2.83 -1.98 -21.34
C LEU A 556 -2.32 -1.65 -22.76
N LEU A 557 -2.39 -2.60 -23.69
CA LEU A 557 -2.04 -2.36 -25.10
C LEU A 557 -2.94 -1.30 -25.75
N ALA A 558 -4.22 -1.24 -25.38
CA ALA A 558 -5.14 -0.21 -25.86
C ALA A 558 -4.86 1.16 -25.22
N GLU A 559 -4.56 1.21 -23.91
CA GLU A 559 -4.15 2.44 -23.22
C GLU A 559 -2.86 3.04 -23.80
N SER A 560 -1.92 2.19 -24.23
CA SER A 560 -0.70 2.63 -24.92
C SER A 560 -0.92 3.09 -26.37
N GLY A 561 -2.07 2.80 -26.96
CA GLY A 561 -2.36 3.03 -28.36
C GLY A 561 -1.72 2.04 -29.33
N MET A 562 -1.13 0.94 -28.85
CA MET A 562 -0.60 -0.15 -29.70
C MET A 562 -1.71 -0.91 -30.42
N ILE A 563 -2.90 -0.97 -29.82
CA ILE A 563 -4.12 -1.49 -30.44
C ILE A 563 -5.25 -0.46 -30.26
N SER A 564 -6.32 -0.59 -31.07
CA SER A 564 -7.47 0.27 -30.88
C SER A 564 -8.25 -0.10 -29.62
N TYR A 565 -8.65 0.91 -28.85
CA TYR A 565 -9.47 0.74 -27.65
C TYR A 565 -10.84 0.12 -27.95
N SER A 566 -11.38 0.38 -29.14
CA SER A 566 -12.62 -0.21 -29.66
C SER A 566 -12.58 -1.75 -29.72
N SER A 567 -11.37 -2.34 -29.87
CA SER A 567 -11.18 -3.79 -29.92
C SER A 567 -11.49 -4.51 -28.60
N LEU A 568 -11.60 -3.78 -27.50
CA LEU A 568 -11.97 -4.33 -26.19
C LEU A 568 -13.49 -4.58 -26.07
N ILE A 569 -14.32 -3.87 -26.82
CA ILE A 569 -15.78 -3.96 -26.76
C ILE A 569 -16.29 -5.37 -27.11
N PRO A 570 -15.91 -5.99 -28.25
CA PRO A 570 -16.28 -7.39 -28.53
C PRO A 570 -15.70 -8.36 -27.49
N LEU A 571 -14.50 -8.11 -26.97
CA LEU A 571 -13.85 -8.97 -26.00
C LEU A 571 -14.66 -9.04 -24.68
N VAL A 572 -15.03 -7.90 -24.10
CA VAL A 572 -15.82 -7.89 -22.85
C VAL A 572 -17.24 -8.40 -23.09
N SER A 573 -17.81 -8.18 -24.27
CA SER A 573 -19.12 -8.71 -24.65
C SER A 573 -19.12 -10.24 -24.71
N LEU A 574 -18.04 -10.85 -25.22
CA LEU A 574 -17.86 -12.31 -25.26
C LEU A 574 -17.86 -12.93 -23.85
N LEU A 575 -17.33 -12.21 -22.86
CA LEU A 575 -17.18 -12.66 -21.47
C LEU A 575 -18.32 -12.19 -20.54
N SER A 576 -19.36 -11.54 -21.05
CA SER A 576 -20.43 -10.92 -20.24
C SER A 576 -21.25 -11.89 -19.37
N GLN A 577 -21.17 -13.20 -19.62
CA GLN A 577 -21.85 -14.23 -18.82
C GLN A 577 -20.94 -14.99 -17.85
N GLU A 578 -19.71 -14.52 -17.70
CA GLU A 578 -18.76 -15.10 -16.74
C GLU A 578 -19.21 -14.83 -15.29
N THR A 579 -19.00 -15.82 -14.43
CA THR A 579 -19.46 -15.78 -13.03
C THR A 579 -18.33 -15.53 -12.02
N SER A 580 -17.08 -15.62 -12.44
CA SER A 580 -15.91 -15.42 -11.59
C SER A 580 -15.67 -13.94 -11.29
N TYR A 581 -15.27 -13.64 -10.07
CA TYR A 581 -14.84 -12.29 -9.66
C TYR A 581 -13.68 -11.77 -10.50
N LEU A 582 -12.65 -12.61 -10.75
CA LEU A 582 -11.49 -12.25 -11.57
C LEU A 582 -11.89 -11.68 -12.94
N VAL A 583 -12.74 -12.41 -13.66
CA VAL A 583 -13.15 -12.00 -15.01
C VAL A 583 -14.05 -10.77 -14.99
N ASN A 584 -14.99 -10.70 -14.03
CA ASN A 584 -15.88 -9.55 -13.89
C ASN A 584 -15.11 -8.28 -13.46
N SER A 585 -14.06 -8.40 -12.65
CA SER A 585 -13.16 -7.30 -12.31
C SER A 585 -12.42 -6.76 -13.55
N ALA A 586 -11.92 -7.64 -14.42
CA ALA A 586 -11.28 -7.24 -15.66
C ALA A 586 -12.27 -6.53 -16.62
N ILE A 587 -13.49 -7.05 -16.74
CA ILE A 587 -14.58 -6.39 -17.51
C ILE A 587 -14.85 -4.99 -16.95
N LYS A 588 -14.99 -4.87 -15.62
CA LYS A 588 -15.20 -3.56 -14.95
C LYS A 588 -14.08 -2.58 -15.26
N SER A 589 -12.82 -3.02 -15.22
CA SER A 589 -11.66 -2.18 -15.54
C SER A 589 -11.72 -1.65 -16.99
N VAL A 590 -12.11 -2.49 -17.95
CA VAL A 590 -12.32 -2.05 -19.35
C VAL A 590 -13.49 -1.06 -19.46
N ILE A 591 -14.60 -1.29 -18.74
CA ILE A 591 -15.74 -0.36 -18.71
C ILE A 591 -15.29 1.01 -18.18
N ASP A 592 -14.50 1.04 -17.10
CA ASP A 592 -13.97 2.28 -16.54
C ASP A 592 -13.08 3.02 -17.56
N GLY A 593 -12.24 2.28 -18.29
CA GLY A 593 -11.45 2.84 -19.38
C GLY A 593 -12.30 3.38 -20.56
N LEU A 594 -13.35 2.66 -20.97
CA LEU A 594 -14.28 3.12 -22.01
C LEU A 594 -15.03 4.39 -21.60
N SER A 595 -15.32 4.59 -20.30
CA SER A 595 -15.98 5.80 -19.79
C SER A 595 -15.18 7.08 -20.03
N LEU A 596 -13.88 6.99 -20.28
CA LEU A 596 -13.03 8.15 -20.60
C LEU A 596 -13.45 8.83 -21.91
N PHE A 597 -13.98 8.07 -22.85
CA PHE A 597 -14.38 8.56 -24.19
C PHE A 597 -15.78 9.17 -24.22
N VAL A 598 -16.53 9.04 -23.13
CA VAL A 598 -17.92 9.43 -23.03
C VAL A 598 -18.04 10.85 -22.48
N GLN A 599 -18.85 11.66 -23.13
CA GLN A 599 -19.20 13.00 -22.66
C GLN A 599 -20.47 12.93 -21.81
N GLU A 600 -20.41 13.47 -20.60
CA GLU A 600 -21.57 13.56 -19.71
C GLU A 600 -22.73 14.37 -20.32
N ASP A 601 -23.95 14.05 -19.92
CA ASP A 601 -25.18 14.68 -20.37
C ASP A 601 -25.39 14.64 -21.91
N SER A 602 -24.88 13.61 -22.58
CA SER A 602 -24.94 13.43 -24.01
C SER A 602 -25.61 12.12 -24.43
N GLN A 603 -25.98 12.01 -25.74
CA GLN A 603 -26.45 10.75 -26.29
C GLN A 603 -25.38 9.63 -26.17
N ASP A 604 -24.11 9.97 -26.25
CA ASP A 604 -23.03 8.98 -26.11
C ASP A 604 -23.02 8.37 -24.71
N GLU A 605 -23.36 9.15 -23.67
CA GLU A 605 -23.51 8.63 -22.30
C GLU A 605 -24.71 7.68 -22.20
N PHE A 606 -25.83 8.04 -22.77
CA PHE A 606 -27.01 7.17 -22.78
C PHE A 606 -26.69 5.84 -23.47
N ASP A 607 -26.10 5.88 -24.66
CA ASP A 607 -25.72 4.70 -25.44
C ASP A 607 -24.70 3.85 -24.62
N PHE A 608 -23.74 4.48 -23.95
CA PHE A 608 -22.76 3.78 -23.12
C PHE A 608 -23.40 3.11 -21.89
N LYS A 609 -24.31 3.79 -21.21
CA LYS A 609 -25.06 3.22 -20.08
C LYS A 609 -25.91 2.02 -20.53
N GLU A 610 -26.53 2.07 -21.71
CA GLU A 610 -27.26 0.93 -22.27
C GLU A 610 -26.34 -0.26 -22.54
N PHE A 611 -25.16 -0.03 -23.09
CA PHE A 611 -24.13 -1.06 -23.26
C PHE A 611 -23.68 -1.68 -21.92
N VAL A 612 -23.39 -0.85 -20.90
CA VAL A 612 -23.01 -1.32 -19.55
C VAL A 612 -24.13 -2.13 -18.89
N ASN A 613 -25.38 -1.70 -19.06
CA ASN A 613 -26.54 -2.43 -18.55
C ASN A 613 -26.64 -3.84 -19.16
N LYS A 614 -26.38 -4.00 -20.46
CA LYS A 614 -26.32 -5.33 -21.09
C LYS A 614 -25.21 -6.20 -20.51
N LEU A 615 -24.02 -5.65 -20.31
CA LEU A 615 -22.89 -6.40 -19.75
C LEU A 615 -23.14 -6.89 -18.30
N SER A 616 -23.80 -6.06 -17.49
CA SER A 616 -24.05 -6.38 -16.08
C SER A 616 -25.28 -7.27 -15.85
N ALA A 617 -26.22 -7.30 -16.81
CA ALA A 617 -27.54 -7.90 -16.64
C ALA A 617 -27.53 -9.37 -16.17
N PHE A 618 -26.63 -10.19 -16.70
CA PHE A 618 -26.54 -11.61 -16.34
C PHE A 618 -26.27 -11.79 -14.84
N ASN A 619 -25.23 -11.18 -14.30
CA ASN A 619 -24.86 -11.31 -12.89
C ASN A 619 -25.81 -10.52 -11.98
N PHE A 620 -26.31 -9.35 -12.40
CA PHE A 620 -27.32 -8.61 -11.65
C PHE A 620 -28.60 -9.44 -11.46
N ASN A 621 -29.13 -10.06 -12.52
CA ASN A 621 -30.33 -10.91 -12.43
C ASN A 621 -30.06 -12.20 -11.62
N ARG A 622 -28.84 -12.73 -11.67
CA ARG A 622 -28.45 -13.94 -10.92
C ARG A 622 -28.33 -13.69 -9.43
N LEU A 623 -27.74 -12.58 -9.03
CA LEU A 623 -27.33 -12.33 -7.65
C LEU A 623 -28.23 -11.37 -6.88
N GLY A 624 -28.73 -10.30 -7.54
CA GLY A 624 -29.52 -9.24 -6.89
C GLY A 624 -28.84 -8.61 -5.69
N PHE A 625 -29.61 -8.00 -4.80
CA PHE A 625 -29.09 -7.33 -3.59
C PHE A 625 -28.92 -8.29 -2.40
N GLU A 626 -29.74 -9.32 -2.31
CA GLU A 626 -29.77 -10.23 -1.14
C GLU A 626 -28.78 -11.39 -1.30
N LYS A 627 -28.02 -11.65 -0.24
CA LYS A 627 -27.17 -12.85 -0.13
C LYS A 627 -28.06 -14.07 0.10
N ARG A 628 -27.89 -15.11 -0.72
CA ARG A 628 -28.64 -16.37 -0.59
C ARG A 628 -27.84 -17.38 0.23
N GLU A 629 -28.56 -18.27 0.88
CA GLU A 629 -27.93 -19.36 1.64
C GLU A 629 -27.05 -20.25 0.71
N GLY A 630 -25.81 -20.51 1.12
CA GLY A 630 -24.85 -21.30 0.35
C GLY A 630 -24.00 -20.53 -0.66
N GLU A 631 -24.20 -19.21 -0.80
CA GLU A 631 -23.30 -18.39 -1.62
C GLU A 631 -21.95 -18.15 -0.94
N GLY A 632 -20.88 -18.38 -1.67
CA GLY A 632 -19.50 -18.14 -1.23
C GLY A 632 -19.06 -16.68 -1.39
N ASP A 633 -17.83 -16.38 -0.95
CA ASP A 633 -17.24 -15.05 -0.94
C ASP A 633 -17.06 -14.46 -2.37
N ASP A 634 -16.72 -15.29 -3.37
CA ASP A 634 -16.67 -14.86 -4.78
C ASP A 634 -18.02 -14.29 -5.26
N SER A 635 -19.14 -14.92 -4.89
CA SER A 635 -20.47 -14.39 -5.24
C SER A 635 -20.78 -13.05 -4.57
N GLU A 636 -20.30 -12.79 -3.35
CA GLU A 636 -20.44 -11.49 -2.68
C GLU A 636 -19.67 -10.39 -3.45
N MET A 637 -18.47 -10.71 -3.90
CA MET A 637 -17.64 -9.76 -4.65
C MET A 637 -18.20 -9.49 -6.04
N VAL A 638 -18.67 -10.52 -6.76
CA VAL A 638 -19.37 -10.35 -8.06
C VAL A 638 -20.66 -9.58 -7.92
N ARG A 639 -21.43 -9.82 -6.84
CA ARG A 639 -22.66 -9.06 -6.51
C ARG A 639 -22.33 -7.57 -6.43
N HIS A 640 -21.32 -7.19 -5.67
CA HIS A 640 -20.90 -5.79 -5.54
C HIS A 640 -20.58 -5.16 -6.90
N LEU A 641 -19.79 -5.85 -7.75
CA LEU A 641 -19.46 -5.36 -9.10
C LEU A 641 -20.70 -5.21 -9.99
N SER A 642 -21.56 -6.22 -10.05
CA SER A 642 -22.73 -6.21 -10.91
C SER A 642 -23.76 -5.16 -10.49
N LEU A 643 -23.99 -4.97 -9.19
CA LEU A 643 -24.81 -3.90 -8.64
C LEU A 643 -24.23 -2.52 -8.93
N SER A 644 -22.91 -2.35 -8.76
CA SER A 644 -22.22 -1.11 -9.11
C SER A 644 -22.44 -0.72 -10.58
N LEU A 645 -22.33 -1.68 -11.50
CA LEU A 645 -22.56 -1.45 -12.93
C LEU A 645 -24.03 -1.20 -13.26
N ALA A 646 -24.97 -1.92 -12.63
CA ALA A 646 -26.40 -1.71 -12.82
C ALA A 646 -26.84 -0.30 -12.34
N LEU A 647 -26.36 0.14 -11.17
CA LEU A 647 -26.60 1.48 -10.64
C LEU A 647 -25.92 2.58 -11.47
N TYR A 648 -24.69 2.33 -11.98
CA TYR A 648 -24.02 3.24 -12.89
C TYR A 648 -24.77 3.43 -14.21
N SER A 649 -25.35 2.35 -14.74
CA SER A 649 -26.12 2.37 -16.00
C SER A 649 -27.55 2.87 -15.84
N ASP A 650 -27.91 3.44 -14.69
CA ASP A 650 -29.25 3.94 -14.37
C ASP A 650 -30.36 2.88 -14.57
N ASN A 651 -30.05 1.61 -14.21
CA ASN A 651 -31.06 0.53 -14.25
C ASN A 651 -32.18 0.83 -13.24
N GLU A 652 -33.39 1.06 -13.72
CA GLU A 652 -34.54 1.49 -12.90
C GLU A 652 -34.82 0.52 -11.76
N HIS A 653 -34.77 -0.79 -12.02
CA HIS A 653 -34.98 -1.81 -10.98
C HIS A 653 -33.92 -1.78 -9.90
N ALA A 654 -32.65 -1.58 -10.26
CA ALA A 654 -31.56 -1.46 -9.29
C ALA A 654 -31.69 -0.20 -8.42
N ILE A 655 -32.06 0.94 -9.04
CA ILE A 655 -32.30 2.21 -8.33
C ILE A 655 -33.44 2.08 -7.32
N GLU A 656 -34.61 1.54 -7.77
CA GLU A 656 -35.78 1.37 -6.91
C GLU A 656 -35.48 0.42 -5.74
N GLU A 657 -34.83 -0.71 -5.97
CA GLU A 657 -34.49 -1.68 -4.93
C GLU A 657 -33.49 -1.10 -3.93
N ALA A 658 -32.47 -0.40 -4.38
CA ALA A 658 -31.53 0.30 -3.49
C ALA A 658 -32.24 1.35 -2.63
N HIS A 659 -33.16 2.12 -3.21
CA HIS A 659 -33.99 3.08 -2.48
C HIS A 659 -34.90 2.38 -1.44
N HIS A 660 -35.51 1.26 -1.79
CA HIS A 660 -36.34 0.48 -0.87
C HIS A 660 -35.51 -0.04 0.33
N ILE A 661 -34.29 -0.55 0.07
CA ILE A 661 -33.37 -1.00 1.14
C ILE A 661 -32.99 0.18 2.05
N PHE A 662 -32.67 1.36 1.48
CA PHE A 662 -32.39 2.55 2.27
C PHE A 662 -33.59 2.91 3.17
N LYS A 663 -34.80 2.98 2.62
CA LYS A 663 -36.01 3.32 3.37
C LYS A 663 -36.30 2.35 4.51
N ALA A 664 -36.04 1.07 4.31
CA ALA A 664 -36.18 0.06 5.36
C ALA A 664 -35.20 0.27 6.53
N HIS A 665 -34.09 0.97 6.29
CA HIS A 665 -33.00 1.21 7.26
C HIS A 665 -32.78 2.69 7.59
N GLU A 666 -33.63 3.62 7.16
CA GLU A 666 -33.38 5.06 7.31
C GLU A 666 -33.17 5.54 8.76
N ASN A 667 -33.71 4.81 9.74
CA ASN A 667 -33.50 5.07 11.15
C ASN A 667 -32.21 4.48 11.73
N ASN A 668 -31.55 3.57 11.00
CA ASN A 668 -30.28 2.94 11.36
C ASN A 668 -29.54 2.46 10.10
N ILE A 669 -28.95 3.39 9.38
CA ILE A 669 -28.23 3.11 8.13
C ILE A 669 -26.98 2.22 8.31
N ALA A 670 -26.48 2.09 9.55
CA ALA A 670 -25.40 1.16 9.88
C ALA A 670 -25.83 -0.32 9.75
N ALA A 671 -27.13 -0.60 9.86
CA ALA A 671 -27.69 -1.95 9.70
C ALA A 671 -27.81 -2.42 8.24
N ILE A 672 -27.60 -1.55 7.26
CA ILE A 672 -27.47 -1.96 5.86
C ILE A 672 -26.25 -2.88 5.75
N PRO A 673 -26.35 -4.07 5.10
CA PRO A 673 -25.21 -4.98 4.97
C PRO A 673 -23.96 -4.30 4.40
N ALA A 674 -22.82 -4.48 5.04
CA ALA A 674 -21.58 -3.77 4.71
C ALA A 674 -21.15 -3.93 3.23
N ALA A 675 -21.41 -5.12 2.63
CA ALA A 675 -21.08 -5.42 1.24
C ALA A 675 -21.83 -4.56 0.21
N ILE A 676 -23.02 -4.05 0.53
CA ILE A 676 -23.86 -3.24 -0.39
C ILE A 676 -24.08 -1.81 0.12
N ARG A 677 -23.69 -1.50 1.35
CA ARG A 677 -24.00 -0.21 2.02
C ARG A 677 -23.54 1.00 1.20
N LEU A 678 -22.31 0.98 0.71
CA LEU A 678 -21.80 2.07 -0.14
C LEU A 678 -22.69 2.30 -1.37
N LEU A 679 -23.10 1.24 -2.04
CA LEU A 679 -23.91 1.33 -3.26
C LEU A 679 -25.29 1.92 -2.98
N VAL A 680 -25.91 1.48 -1.89
CA VAL A 680 -27.22 1.97 -1.42
C VAL A 680 -27.12 3.46 -1.07
N LEU A 681 -26.14 3.87 -0.27
CA LEU A 681 -25.95 5.28 0.13
C LEU A 681 -25.58 6.18 -1.04
N THR A 682 -24.78 5.68 -1.99
CA THR A 682 -24.44 6.41 -3.21
C THR A 682 -25.68 6.61 -4.10
N ASN A 683 -26.52 5.58 -4.23
CA ASN A 683 -27.79 5.69 -4.95
C ASN A 683 -28.71 6.76 -4.35
N GLU A 684 -28.80 6.82 -3.02
CA GLU A 684 -29.61 7.84 -2.34
C GLU A 684 -29.07 9.26 -2.61
N MET A 685 -27.75 9.46 -2.53
CA MET A 685 -27.15 10.76 -2.83
C MET A 685 -27.33 11.18 -4.28
N LYS A 686 -27.25 10.25 -5.24
CA LYS A 686 -27.41 10.55 -6.67
C LYS A 686 -28.84 10.87 -7.08
N HIS A 687 -29.81 10.10 -6.60
CA HIS A 687 -31.17 10.13 -7.13
C HIS A 687 -32.21 10.73 -6.16
N PHE A 688 -31.89 10.77 -4.86
CA PHE A 688 -32.85 11.18 -3.80
C PHE A 688 -32.22 12.17 -2.83
N GLU A 689 -31.20 12.95 -3.26
CA GLU A 689 -30.51 13.90 -2.39
C GLU A 689 -31.48 14.85 -1.72
N SER A 690 -31.33 15.03 -0.40
CA SER A 690 -32.01 16.03 0.40
C SER A 690 -31.07 16.57 1.46
N LYS A 691 -31.43 17.72 2.06
CA LYS A 691 -30.62 18.31 3.14
C LYS A 691 -30.58 17.39 4.36
N GLU A 692 -31.70 16.72 4.63
CA GLU A 692 -31.87 15.79 5.73
C GLU A 692 -30.96 14.57 5.53
N LEU A 693 -30.87 14.04 4.30
CA LEU A 693 -29.98 12.94 3.96
C LEU A 693 -28.51 13.32 4.13
N SER A 694 -28.09 14.47 3.55
CA SER A 694 -26.71 14.92 3.68
C SER A 694 -26.33 15.19 5.15
N HIS A 695 -27.26 15.69 5.97
CA HIS A 695 -27.04 15.88 7.39
C HIS A 695 -26.91 14.55 8.13
N LEU A 696 -27.79 13.58 7.84
CA LEU A 696 -27.76 12.23 8.41
C LEU A 696 -26.40 11.55 8.14
N LEU A 697 -25.92 11.59 6.87
CA LEU A 697 -24.67 10.96 6.51
C LEU A 697 -23.46 11.61 7.20
N LEU A 698 -23.44 12.96 7.30
CA LEU A 698 -22.36 13.70 7.97
C LEU A 698 -22.39 13.50 9.50
N GLU A 699 -23.56 13.48 10.12
CA GLU A 699 -23.71 13.19 11.54
C GLU A 699 -23.25 11.75 11.84
N THR A 700 -23.66 10.78 11.00
CA THR A 700 -23.21 9.39 11.13
C THR A 700 -21.70 9.27 10.95
N TYR A 701 -21.11 9.97 9.98
CA TYR A 701 -19.65 10.02 9.80
C TYR A 701 -18.93 10.52 11.06
N SER A 702 -19.46 11.55 11.70
CA SER A 702 -18.85 12.16 12.90
C SER A 702 -18.98 11.28 14.14
N THR A 703 -19.97 10.40 14.20
CA THR A 703 -20.30 9.61 15.40
C THR A 703 -19.89 8.14 15.35
N THR A 704 -19.78 7.55 14.15
CA THR A 704 -19.36 6.15 14.01
C THR A 704 -17.88 5.96 14.36
N THR A 705 -17.54 4.82 14.95
CA THR A 705 -16.18 4.35 15.18
C THR A 705 -15.70 3.39 14.10
N ASP A 706 -16.60 2.88 13.25
CA ASP A 706 -16.26 2.00 12.13
C ASP A 706 -15.60 2.82 11.00
N GLY A 707 -14.29 2.65 10.84
CA GLY A 707 -13.49 3.36 9.83
C GLY A 707 -13.86 2.99 8.39
N ASN A 708 -14.30 1.75 8.11
CA ASN A 708 -14.79 1.38 6.78
C ASN A 708 -16.11 2.06 6.48
N PHE A 709 -16.99 2.16 7.46
CA PHE A 709 -18.24 2.90 7.29
C PHE A 709 -17.99 4.40 7.08
N LYS A 710 -17.02 5.01 7.78
CA LYS A 710 -16.58 6.39 7.49
C LYS A 710 -16.16 6.58 6.04
N ARG A 711 -15.36 5.68 5.49
CA ARG A 711 -14.95 5.72 4.06
C ARG A 711 -16.17 5.63 3.13
N GLN A 712 -17.12 4.76 3.42
CA GLN A 712 -18.36 4.62 2.63
C GLN A 712 -19.20 5.90 2.68
N LEU A 713 -19.35 6.52 3.85
CA LEU A 713 -20.08 7.77 4.04
C LEU A 713 -19.44 8.95 3.29
N ALA A 714 -18.10 9.10 3.39
CA ALA A 714 -17.36 10.12 2.64
C ALA A 714 -17.54 9.94 1.12
N SER A 715 -17.46 8.69 0.64
CA SER A 715 -17.66 8.37 -0.76
C SER A 715 -19.09 8.66 -1.23
N ALA A 716 -20.11 8.33 -0.43
CA ALA A 716 -21.49 8.65 -0.76
C ALA A 716 -21.72 10.18 -0.82
N LEU A 717 -21.21 10.94 0.17
CA LEU A 717 -21.30 12.40 0.22
C LEU A 717 -20.62 13.09 -0.97
N SER A 718 -19.62 12.46 -1.59
CA SER A 718 -18.96 13.02 -2.79
C SER A 718 -19.90 13.15 -4.00
N HIS A 719 -21.06 12.47 -3.98
CA HIS A 719 -22.06 12.53 -5.05
C HIS A 719 -23.09 13.64 -4.86
N THR A 720 -22.88 14.56 -3.91
CA THR A 720 -23.73 15.73 -3.75
C THR A 720 -23.77 16.59 -5.03
N THR A 721 -24.94 17.08 -5.36
CA THR A 721 -25.19 18.10 -6.42
C THR A 721 -25.63 19.44 -5.84
N ASP A 722 -25.76 19.56 -4.51
CA ASP A 722 -26.09 20.80 -3.84
C ASP A 722 -24.83 21.63 -3.48
N SER A 723 -24.68 22.78 -4.12
CA SER A 723 -23.53 23.68 -3.90
C SER A 723 -23.39 24.17 -2.45
N LYS A 724 -24.47 24.20 -1.66
CA LYS A 724 -24.41 24.62 -0.25
C LYS A 724 -23.85 23.50 0.61
N THR A 725 -24.32 22.28 0.37
CA THR A 725 -23.77 21.07 0.99
C THR A 725 -22.28 20.94 0.69
N LEU A 726 -21.87 21.07 -0.58
CA LEU A 726 -20.47 21.02 -0.99
C LEU A 726 -19.60 22.06 -0.27
N LYS A 727 -20.04 23.32 -0.23
CA LYS A 727 -19.30 24.38 0.48
C LYS A 727 -19.15 24.09 1.97
N LYS A 728 -20.18 23.54 2.61
CA LYS A 728 -20.09 23.14 4.02
C LYS A 728 -19.07 22.02 4.20
N LEU A 729 -19.13 20.96 3.40
CA LEU A 729 -18.21 19.83 3.47
C LEU A 729 -16.76 20.30 3.31
N LEU A 730 -16.46 21.13 2.30
CA LEU A 730 -15.12 21.68 2.08
C LEU A 730 -14.63 22.55 3.27
N SER A 731 -15.53 23.26 3.95
CA SER A 731 -15.17 24.00 5.16
C SER A 731 -14.85 23.08 6.34
N ASP A 732 -15.54 21.93 6.43
CA ASP A 732 -15.37 20.93 7.49
C ASP A 732 -14.05 20.14 7.34
N TRP A 733 -13.46 20.07 6.14
CA TRP A 733 -12.21 19.34 5.90
C TRP A 733 -11.01 19.83 6.72
N LYS A 734 -11.03 21.10 7.14
CA LYS A 734 -9.99 21.65 8.01
C LYS A 734 -10.25 21.43 9.50
N ASN A 735 -11.41 20.90 9.85
CA ASN A 735 -11.77 20.63 11.23
C ASN A 735 -11.39 19.19 11.61
N LYS A 736 -10.29 19.02 12.36
CA LYS A 736 -9.77 17.71 12.80
C LYS A 736 -10.76 16.90 13.65
N ASP A 737 -11.75 17.53 14.25
CA ASP A 737 -12.81 16.83 15.01
C ASP A 737 -13.88 16.22 14.08
N ILE A 738 -13.93 16.61 12.80
CA ILE A 738 -14.82 16.05 11.76
C ILE A 738 -14.03 15.17 10.82
N VAL A 739 -13.01 15.72 10.14
CA VAL A 739 -12.18 14.98 9.17
C VAL A 739 -10.76 14.88 9.71
N LYS A 740 -10.33 13.66 10.02
CA LYS A 740 -8.96 13.42 10.46
C LYS A 740 -7.98 13.64 9.31
N PRO A 741 -6.76 14.17 9.56
CA PRO A 741 -5.77 14.42 8.51
C PRO A 741 -5.48 13.20 7.65
N GLN A 742 -5.36 12.02 8.24
CA GLN A 742 -5.13 10.75 7.56
C GLN A 742 -6.24 10.36 6.56
N ASP A 743 -7.48 10.79 6.80
CA ASP A 743 -8.63 10.45 5.94
C ASP A 743 -8.84 11.49 4.82
N LEU A 744 -8.23 12.68 4.97
CA LEU A 744 -8.44 13.79 4.05
C LEU A 744 -8.06 13.45 2.61
N ALA A 745 -6.85 12.93 2.39
CA ALA A 745 -6.38 12.61 1.05
C ALA A 745 -7.16 11.45 0.43
N MET A 746 -7.21 10.31 1.11
CA MET A 746 -7.69 9.05 0.53
C MET A 746 -9.22 8.92 0.52
N SER A 747 -9.88 9.36 1.60
CA SER A 747 -11.33 9.18 1.73
C SER A 747 -12.14 10.35 1.18
N TRP A 748 -11.67 11.58 1.34
CA TRP A 748 -12.39 12.78 0.91
C TRP A 748 -11.88 13.32 -0.43
N TYR A 749 -10.65 13.80 -0.50
CA TYR A 749 -10.11 14.43 -1.70
C TYR A 749 -10.19 13.53 -2.93
N ALA A 750 -9.73 12.27 -2.81
CA ALA A 750 -9.74 11.31 -3.91
C ALA A 750 -11.14 11.02 -4.46
N THR A 751 -12.14 10.88 -3.59
CA THR A 751 -13.52 10.54 -4.02
C THR A 751 -14.23 11.73 -4.65
N PHE A 752 -14.04 12.93 -4.08
CA PHE A 752 -14.64 14.15 -4.60
C PHE A 752 -14.03 14.61 -5.94
N LEU A 753 -12.75 14.31 -6.21
CA LEU A 753 -12.12 14.59 -7.51
C LEU A 753 -12.68 13.74 -8.65
N LYS A 754 -13.28 12.58 -8.35
CA LYS A 754 -13.83 11.68 -9.37
C LYS A 754 -15.20 12.13 -9.92
N ASN A 755 -15.92 12.95 -9.17
CA ASN A 755 -17.25 13.40 -9.57
C ASN A 755 -17.18 14.77 -10.24
N SER A 756 -17.75 14.88 -11.41
CA SER A 756 -17.69 16.08 -12.26
C SER A 756 -18.21 17.35 -11.55
N PHE A 757 -19.33 17.24 -10.81
CA PHE A 757 -19.91 18.37 -10.09
C PHE A 757 -18.98 18.91 -8.98
N THR A 758 -18.30 18.04 -8.26
CA THR A 758 -17.44 18.42 -7.12
C THR A 758 -16.00 18.72 -7.52
N GLN A 759 -15.52 18.18 -8.65
CA GLN A 759 -14.12 18.19 -9.06
C GLN A 759 -13.51 19.61 -9.10
N GLN A 760 -14.21 20.59 -9.70
CA GLN A 760 -13.68 21.95 -9.80
C GLN A 760 -13.51 22.60 -8.44
N SER A 761 -14.53 22.54 -7.59
CA SER A 761 -14.50 23.17 -6.26
C SER A 761 -13.45 22.52 -5.36
N VAL A 762 -13.24 21.20 -5.49
CA VAL A 762 -12.23 20.47 -4.73
C VAL A 762 -10.82 20.82 -5.20
N TRP A 763 -10.63 20.96 -6.51
CA TRP A 763 -9.36 21.40 -7.08
C TRP A 763 -8.99 22.81 -6.64
N GLU A 764 -9.94 23.75 -6.69
CA GLU A 764 -9.76 25.11 -6.19
C GLU A 764 -9.46 25.12 -4.68
N TRP A 765 -10.18 24.32 -3.89
CA TRP A 765 -9.93 24.20 -2.46
C TRP A 765 -8.50 23.73 -2.16
N ALA A 766 -7.99 22.74 -2.90
CA ALA A 766 -6.63 22.24 -2.71
C ALA A 766 -5.58 23.32 -3.03
N GLN A 767 -5.78 24.09 -4.10
CA GLN A 767 -4.91 25.21 -4.46
C GLN A 767 -4.91 26.33 -3.40
N GLU A 768 -6.10 26.74 -2.95
CA GLU A 768 -6.26 27.80 -1.94
C GLU A 768 -5.70 27.41 -0.57
N ASN A 769 -5.67 26.10 -0.26
CA ASN A 769 -5.23 25.58 1.03
C ASN A 769 -3.88 24.84 0.97
N TRP A 770 -3.12 25.03 -0.12
CA TRP A 770 -1.88 24.26 -0.35
C TRP A 770 -0.86 24.38 0.77
N GLU A 771 -0.61 25.58 1.26
CA GLU A 771 0.31 25.82 2.37
C GLU A 771 -0.16 25.17 3.68
N TRP A 772 -1.46 25.12 3.90
CA TRP A 772 -2.03 24.43 5.06
C TRP A 772 -1.89 22.90 4.91
N ILE A 773 -2.15 22.36 3.72
CA ILE A 773 -1.94 20.92 3.42
C ILE A 773 -0.47 20.56 3.67
N LYS A 774 0.44 21.37 3.17
CA LYS A 774 1.88 21.17 3.34
C LYS A 774 2.30 21.24 4.81
N ALA A 775 1.73 22.13 5.59
CA ALA A 775 2.02 22.26 7.02
C ALA A 775 1.50 21.08 7.86
N ILE A 776 0.42 20.42 7.44
CA ILE A 776 -0.22 19.33 8.20
C ILE A 776 0.32 17.94 7.73
N LEU A 777 0.58 17.78 6.44
CA LEU A 777 0.91 16.51 5.80
C LEU A 777 2.27 16.49 5.10
N GLY A 778 3.02 17.59 5.09
CA GLY A 778 4.26 17.71 4.30
C GLY A 778 5.37 16.71 4.65
N GLY A 779 5.33 16.12 5.85
CA GLY A 779 6.21 15.01 6.25
C GLY A 779 5.54 13.63 6.23
N ASP A 780 4.30 13.55 5.76
CA ASP A 780 3.45 12.36 5.79
C ASP A 780 3.42 11.68 4.40
N MET A 781 3.34 10.35 4.37
CA MET A 781 3.22 9.55 3.14
C MET A 781 1.95 9.85 2.32
N SER A 782 0.98 10.57 2.87
CA SER A 782 -0.24 10.97 2.16
C SER A 782 -0.14 12.31 1.44
N PHE A 783 0.93 13.08 1.64
CA PHE A 783 1.09 14.40 1.03
C PHE A 783 1.16 14.34 -0.50
N ASP A 784 1.90 13.40 -1.06
CA ASP A 784 2.04 13.22 -2.51
C ASP A 784 0.72 12.84 -3.21
N LYS A 785 -0.26 12.32 -2.46
CA LYS A 785 -1.59 11.97 -2.98
C LYS A 785 -2.35 13.19 -3.52
N PHE A 786 -2.05 14.39 -2.99
CA PHE A 786 -2.62 15.64 -3.53
C PHE A 786 -2.09 16.00 -4.92
N VAL A 787 -0.98 15.41 -5.34
CA VAL A 787 -0.43 15.51 -6.70
C VAL A 787 -0.94 14.36 -7.59
N ILE A 788 -0.97 13.13 -7.05
CA ILE A 788 -1.31 11.90 -7.80
C ILE A 788 -2.81 11.83 -8.14
N TYR A 789 -3.71 12.17 -7.22
CA TYR A 789 -5.15 12.03 -7.47
C TYR A 789 -5.69 12.96 -8.57
N PRO A 790 -5.28 14.25 -8.66
CA PRO A 790 -5.63 15.07 -9.82
C PRO A 790 -5.10 14.48 -11.13
N SER A 791 -3.85 13.99 -11.16
CA SER A 791 -3.28 13.39 -12.38
C SER A 791 -4.04 12.15 -12.83
N SER A 792 -4.56 11.35 -11.90
CA SER A 792 -5.38 10.18 -12.23
C SER A 792 -6.82 10.51 -12.68
N SER A 793 -7.33 11.68 -12.28
CA SER A 793 -8.73 12.09 -12.51
C SER A 793 -8.93 13.01 -13.70
N PHE A 794 -7.93 13.81 -14.06
CA PHE A 794 -8.04 14.82 -15.14
C PHE A 794 -7.93 14.19 -16.52
N LYS A 795 -8.85 14.59 -17.45
CA LYS A 795 -8.98 13.99 -18.78
C LYS A 795 -9.17 15.00 -19.91
N THR A 796 -8.96 16.30 -19.67
CA THR A 796 -9.12 17.36 -20.67
C THR A 796 -7.88 18.22 -20.78
N GLU A 797 -7.69 18.87 -21.95
CA GLU A 797 -6.60 19.83 -22.18
C GLU A 797 -6.61 20.96 -21.16
N GLU A 798 -7.79 21.50 -20.84
CA GLU A 798 -7.94 22.55 -19.84
C GLU A 798 -7.42 22.11 -18.46
N ARG A 799 -7.74 20.88 -18.04
CA ARG A 799 -7.29 20.32 -16.78
C ARG A 799 -5.78 20.06 -16.77
N LEU A 800 -5.21 19.67 -17.89
CA LEU A 800 -3.76 19.53 -18.06
C LEU A 800 -3.06 20.87 -17.83
N GLU A 801 -3.56 21.93 -18.45
CA GLU A 801 -2.98 23.26 -18.28
C GLU A 801 -3.15 23.80 -16.85
N GLN A 802 -4.30 23.58 -16.21
CA GLN A 802 -4.50 23.90 -14.79
C GLN A 802 -3.52 23.16 -13.87
N TYR A 803 -3.29 21.87 -14.12
CA TYR A 803 -2.35 21.05 -13.37
C TYR A 803 -0.91 21.56 -13.52
N LYS A 804 -0.47 21.82 -14.75
CA LYS A 804 0.86 22.39 -15.04
C LYS A 804 1.06 23.74 -14.36
N ASN A 805 0.12 24.68 -14.56
CA ASN A 805 0.23 26.02 -14.01
C ASN A 805 0.37 26.04 -12.49
N PHE A 806 -0.24 25.09 -11.78
CA PHE A 806 -0.15 25.00 -10.33
C PHE A 806 1.09 24.23 -9.86
N PHE A 807 1.42 23.09 -10.47
CA PHE A 807 2.44 22.20 -9.96
C PHE A 807 3.86 22.42 -10.56
N GLU A 808 4.01 22.87 -11.80
CA GLU A 808 5.35 23.11 -12.37
C GLU A 808 6.22 24.06 -11.53
N PRO A 809 5.70 25.15 -10.91
CA PRO A 809 6.50 25.98 -10.02
C PRO A 809 7.04 25.24 -8.78
N GLN A 810 6.52 24.07 -8.47
CA GLN A 810 6.86 23.26 -7.28
C GLN A 810 7.83 22.10 -7.60
N LEU A 811 8.34 22.01 -8.84
CA LEU A 811 9.30 20.96 -9.25
C LEU A 811 10.62 20.95 -8.48
N SER A 812 10.92 22.01 -7.71
CA SER A 812 12.08 22.04 -6.82
C SER A 812 11.87 21.28 -5.50
N ASP A 813 10.63 20.93 -5.15
CA ASP A 813 10.30 20.16 -3.96
C ASP A 813 10.52 18.66 -4.25
N MET A 814 11.57 18.06 -3.64
CA MET A 814 11.98 16.67 -3.89
C MET A 814 10.93 15.65 -3.50
N ALA A 815 10.09 15.95 -2.51
CA ALA A 815 9.04 15.06 -2.05
C ALA A 815 7.93 14.81 -3.11
N ILE A 816 7.74 15.72 -4.06
CA ILE A 816 6.64 15.64 -5.05
C ILE A 816 7.07 15.82 -6.50
N SER A 817 8.31 16.24 -6.77
CA SER A 817 8.78 16.59 -8.12
C SER A 817 8.61 15.46 -9.15
N ARG A 818 8.91 14.22 -8.77
CA ARG A 818 8.72 13.04 -9.62
C ARG A 818 7.23 12.83 -9.95
N ASN A 819 6.36 12.88 -8.95
CA ASN A 819 4.91 12.70 -9.14
C ASN A 819 4.30 13.82 -9.99
N ILE A 820 4.78 15.06 -9.89
CA ILE A 820 4.40 16.16 -10.78
C ILE A 820 4.74 15.83 -12.23
N SER A 821 6.01 15.46 -12.48
CA SER A 821 6.49 15.15 -13.83
C SER A 821 5.74 13.98 -14.47
N MET A 822 5.51 12.92 -13.70
CA MET A 822 4.72 11.76 -14.14
C MET A 822 3.25 12.13 -14.37
N GLY A 823 2.65 12.93 -13.49
CA GLY A 823 1.26 13.35 -13.61
C GLY A 823 0.99 14.15 -14.87
N ILE A 824 1.91 15.04 -15.29
CA ILE A 824 1.83 15.76 -16.56
C ILE A 824 1.80 14.77 -17.74
N LYS A 825 2.67 13.76 -17.74
CA LYS A 825 2.72 12.73 -18.79
C LYS A 825 1.45 11.87 -18.82
N GLU A 826 0.96 11.45 -17.65
CA GLU A 826 -0.27 10.66 -17.53
C GLU A 826 -1.50 11.39 -18.06
N ILE A 827 -1.70 12.66 -17.70
CA ILE A 827 -2.82 13.46 -18.20
C ILE A 827 -2.67 13.68 -19.71
N SER A 828 -1.46 14.03 -20.19
CA SER A 828 -1.19 14.25 -21.61
C SER A 828 -1.48 13.01 -22.44
N ALA A 829 -1.03 11.82 -21.98
CA ALA A 829 -1.29 10.55 -22.65
C ALA A 829 -2.80 10.27 -22.77
N ARG A 830 -3.54 10.48 -21.67
CA ARG A 830 -5.00 10.28 -21.62
C ARG A 830 -5.74 11.22 -22.56
N VAL A 831 -5.39 12.52 -22.56
CA VAL A 831 -5.99 13.52 -23.45
C VAL A 831 -5.75 13.15 -24.91
N LEU A 832 -4.52 12.75 -25.25
CA LEU A 832 -4.17 12.32 -26.60
C LEU A 832 -4.92 11.06 -27.04
N LEU A 833 -5.04 10.06 -26.16
CA LEU A 833 -5.76 8.82 -26.40
C LEU A 833 -7.24 9.11 -26.71
N ILE A 834 -7.89 9.92 -25.87
CA ILE A 834 -9.29 10.32 -26.03
C ILE A 834 -9.47 11.03 -27.38
N THR A 835 -8.63 12.03 -27.67
CA THR A 835 -8.72 12.82 -28.91
C THR A 835 -8.62 11.94 -30.16
N LYS A 836 -7.73 10.94 -30.13
CA LYS A 836 -7.48 10.08 -31.29
C LYS A 836 -8.55 9.01 -31.52
N GLN A 837 -9.16 8.47 -30.45
CA GLN A 837 -9.94 7.25 -30.56
C GLN A 837 -11.44 7.41 -30.20
N LYS A 838 -11.86 8.58 -29.70
CA LYS A 838 -13.25 8.82 -29.24
C LYS A 838 -14.30 8.40 -30.26
N GLU A 839 -14.18 8.84 -31.52
CA GLU A 839 -15.18 8.58 -32.55
C GLU A 839 -15.31 7.07 -32.86
N GLU A 840 -14.19 6.36 -32.96
CA GLU A 840 -14.18 4.92 -33.24
C GLU A 840 -14.79 4.13 -32.07
N VAL A 841 -14.42 4.48 -30.83
CA VAL A 841 -14.93 3.84 -29.61
C VAL A 841 -16.44 4.01 -29.51
N ILE A 842 -16.96 5.24 -29.62
CA ILE A 842 -18.40 5.54 -29.54
C ILE A 842 -19.17 4.83 -30.66
N ASN A 843 -18.68 4.87 -31.89
CA ASN A 843 -19.30 4.17 -32.99
C ASN A 843 -19.32 2.66 -32.83
N THR A 844 -18.33 2.10 -32.12
CA THR A 844 -18.32 0.67 -31.84
C THR A 844 -19.27 0.30 -30.72
N ILE A 845 -19.36 1.10 -29.65
CA ILE A 845 -20.34 0.92 -28.56
C ILE A 845 -21.76 0.82 -29.16
N LYS A 846 -22.13 1.73 -30.06
CA LYS A 846 -23.44 1.77 -30.73
C LYS A 846 -23.80 0.48 -31.50
N LYS A 847 -22.83 -0.34 -31.87
CA LYS A 847 -23.07 -1.64 -32.53
C LYS A 847 -23.39 -2.77 -31.54
N TYR A 848 -23.12 -2.55 -30.25
CA TYR A 848 -23.27 -3.56 -29.19
C TYR A 848 -24.44 -3.29 -28.25
N ILE A 849 -25.17 -2.19 -28.47
CA ILE A 849 -26.39 -1.84 -27.76
C ILE A 849 -27.55 -2.74 -28.15
#